data_75da2bd583f8bda79143320c59c8c899
#
_entry.id   75da2bd583f8bda79143320c59c8c899
#
_cell.length_a   1.000
_cell.length_b   1.000
_cell.length_c   1.000
_cell.angle_alpha   90.00
_cell.angle_beta   90.00
_cell.angle_gamma   90.00
#
_symmetry.space_group_name_H-M   'P 1'
#
loop_
_entity.id
_entity.type
_entity.pdbx_description
1 polymer ?
#
loop_
_entity_poly.entity_id
_entity_poly.type
_entity_poly.pdbx_seq_one_letter_code
_entity_poly.pdbx_strand_id
1 'polypeptide(L)'
;MRPTLFLGWIAVAVYAYEPDNNHPTIKPEAPDLINRALPNAPDGYAPAKVDCPSPRPSVRSAAKLSPNEQDWLKLRQKTTHQAIKDFFGHVHINDFDSAAYLDKFGNNLSSLPTIGIAVSGGGYRALMNGAGALKAFDSRTENSTVSGQLGGLLQSATYLAGLSGGGWLLGSLYMNNFTSVSSLQTNTLGAPWQFSNSILKGPDDGTALLSSAVHYYKEISEAVAAKGKTGFPTTFTDFWGRMLSYQLIHAPEGGINYTWSSIAATEHFQRAEMPMPILIADGRNPGEHVVGGNATIYEFNPWEFGSFDPTIFGFAPLEYLGSKFENGVVPPNEKCVRGYDNAGFVMGTSSSLFNQFLLNINSTDLGETTKDIVRNLLADVDEESTDIANYTNPFYKATTADFYAQYPYLAVVDGGEDLQNLPLHPMIQPERKVDVIFAVDSSADTNNWPDGTSLVATYERSLEGRINNGTGFAAVPDRNTFLNLGLNNRPTFFGCDASNFTGTQSHSPLIVYIPNSPYVVSSNVSTFDMSYNNTQRDAIILNGYNVATMGNGSRDSEWSTCVGCAVLSRSLERTNTTIPAACNQCFQRYCWNGTIDSRTPATYEPELFLAPIRLTGAAGLAVVSPSWCHTTLLLALL
;
A
#
# COMPACT_ATOMS: atom_id res chain seq x y z
N MET A 1 46.78 14.97 -61.57
CA MET A 1 47.27 15.16 -60.22
C MET A 1 46.16 14.67 -59.25
N ARG A 2 46.40 13.54 -58.61
CA ARG A 2 45.47 12.93 -57.63
C ARG A 2 45.88 13.38 -56.22
N PRO A 3 44.98 13.74 -55.29
CA PRO A 3 45.33 13.89 -53.90
C PRO A 3 45.13 12.56 -53.14
N THR A 4 46.17 12.19 -52.44
CA THR A 4 46.28 11.02 -51.57
C THR A 4 45.55 11.28 -50.24
N LEU A 5 44.60 10.40 -49.85
CA LEU A 5 44.00 10.39 -48.54
C LEU A 5 44.91 9.65 -47.55
N PHE A 6 45.27 10.33 -46.45
CA PHE A 6 45.88 9.72 -45.27
C PHE A 6 44.79 9.19 -44.35
N LEU A 7 44.70 7.87 -44.17
CA LEU A 7 43.94 7.23 -43.11
C LEU A 7 44.85 7.09 -41.88
N GLY A 8 44.53 7.88 -40.84
CA GLY A 8 45.15 7.72 -39.53
C GLY A 8 44.42 6.60 -38.75
N TRP A 9 45.16 5.57 -38.38
CA TRP A 9 44.70 4.52 -37.47
C TRP A 9 44.82 5.02 -36.03
N ILE A 10 43.68 5.16 -35.32
CA ILE A 10 43.66 5.35 -33.86
C ILE A 10 43.59 3.95 -33.25
N ALA A 11 44.70 3.51 -32.67
CA ALA A 11 44.71 2.30 -31.84
C ALA A 11 44.06 2.57 -30.48
N VAL A 12 42.89 2.00 -30.26
CA VAL A 12 42.26 1.96 -28.93
C VAL A 12 42.88 0.79 -28.16
N ALA A 13 43.68 1.10 -27.15
CA ALA A 13 44.19 0.10 -26.24
C ALA A 13 43.01 -0.41 -25.36
N VAL A 14 42.57 -1.63 -25.62
CA VAL A 14 41.67 -2.35 -24.73
C VAL A 14 42.54 -2.94 -23.61
N TYR A 15 42.43 -2.34 -22.42
CA TYR A 15 42.97 -2.99 -21.23
C TYR A 15 42.05 -4.16 -20.86
N ALA A 16 42.57 -5.37 -21.06
CA ALA A 16 41.95 -6.57 -20.51
C ALA A 16 42.11 -6.53 -19.00
N TYR A 17 41.00 -6.41 -18.27
CA TYR A 17 40.96 -6.58 -16.84
C TYR A 17 40.98 -8.09 -16.53
N GLU A 18 42.09 -8.58 -15.97
CA GLU A 18 42.15 -9.91 -15.39
C GLU A 18 41.40 -9.90 -14.05
N PRO A 19 40.38 -10.77 -13.83
CA PRO A 19 39.72 -10.83 -12.55
C PRO A 19 40.66 -11.45 -11.50
N ASP A 20 40.89 -10.72 -10.42
CA ASP A 20 41.56 -11.21 -9.20
C ASP A 20 40.74 -12.33 -8.56
N ASN A 21 41.25 -13.55 -8.58
CA ASN A 21 40.58 -14.78 -8.13
C ASN A 21 40.59 -14.94 -6.57
N ASN A 22 40.87 -13.87 -5.81
CA ASN A 22 40.98 -13.93 -4.35
C ASN A 22 39.85 -13.19 -3.59
N HIS A 23 38.80 -12.75 -4.22
CA HIS A 23 37.59 -12.37 -3.50
C HIS A 23 36.70 -13.60 -3.27
N PRO A 24 36.23 -13.85 -2.04
CA PRO A 24 35.23 -14.88 -1.81
C PRO A 24 34.01 -14.50 -2.65
N THR A 25 33.72 -15.32 -3.65
CA THR A 25 32.45 -15.25 -4.38
C THR A 25 31.35 -15.48 -3.36
N ILE A 26 30.73 -14.39 -2.89
CA ILE A 26 29.42 -14.47 -2.25
C ILE A 26 28.50 -14.97 -3.36
N LYS A 27 28.27 -16.30 -3.38
CA LYS A 27 27.14 -16.85 -4.12
C LYS A 27 25.94 -16.07 -3.61
N PRO A 28 25.09 -15.48 -4.48
CA PRO A 28 23.79 -15.01 -4.03
C PRO A 28 23.13 -16.27 -3.44
N GLU A 29 23.03 -16.32 -2.12
CA GLU A 29 22.16 -17.27 -1.45
C GLU A 29 20.79 -17.07 -2.07
N ALA A 30 20.21 -18.13 -2.61
CA ALA A 30 18.82 -18.14 -2.99
C ALA A 30 18.06 -17.58 -1.79
N PRO A 31 17.17 -16.57 -1.98
CA PRO A 31 16.49 -15.93 -0.86
C PRO A 31 15.93 -17.03 0.03
N ASP A 32 16.28 -16.97 1.31
CA ASP A 32 15.97 -18.02 2.27
C ASP A 32 14.44 -18.10 2.40
N LEU A 33 13.85 -18.98 1.61
CA LEU A 33 12.40 -19.21 1.49
C LEU A 33 11.82 -19.84 2.77
N ILE A 34 12.66 -20.05 3.79
CA ILE A 34 12.34 -20.87 4.97
C ILE A 34 11.74 -20.02 6.12
N ASN A 35 11.90 -18.69 6.13
CA ASN A 35 11.36 -17.80 7.16
C ASN A 35 10.15 -17.00 6.69
N ARG A 36 9.16 -17.65 6.08
CA ARG A 36 7.90 -17.02 5.66
C ARG A 36 6.98 -16.80 6.86
N ALA A 37 5.99 -15.90 6.69
CA ALA A 37 4.89 -15.81 7.63
C ALA A 37 4.38 -17.22 7.97
N LEU A 38 4.25 -17.51 9.26
CA LEU A 38 3.81 -18.82 9.70
C LEU A 38 2.36 -19.06 9.25
N PRO A 39 2.04 -20.21 8.64
CA PRO A 39 0.66 -20.55 8.36
C PRO A 39 -0.11 -20.63 9.69
N ASN A 40 -1.21 -19.88 9.80
CA ASN A 40 -1.97 -19.74 11.03
C ASN A 40 -3.40 -20.29 10.92
N ALA A 41 -3.90 -20.49 9.70
CA ALA A 41 -5.20 -21.11 9.46
C ALA A 41 -5.11 -22.64 9.73
N PRO A 42 -5.99 -23.19 10.58
CA PRO A 42 -5.94 -24.61 10.95
C PRO A 42 -6.35 -25.56 9.83
N ASP A 43 -7.20 -25.11 8.88
CA ASP A 43 -7.83 -25.94 7.86
C ASP A 43 -7.90 -25.23 6.49
N GLY A 44 -6.72 -24.90 5.94
CA GLY A 44 -6.62 -24.27 4.64
C GLY A 44 -7.35 -22.93 4.56
N TYR A 45 -8.19 -22.78 3.54
CA TYR A 45 -9.04 -21.60 3.34
C TYR A 45 -10.31 -21.64 4.20
N ALA A 46 -10.73 -22.82 4.66
CA ALA A 46 -11.91 -22.97 5.49
C ALA A 46 -11.65 -22.52 6.93
N PRO A 47 -12.42 -21.55 7.46
CA PRO A 47 -12.33 -21.17 8.86
C PRO A 47 -12.70 -22.36 9.77
N ALA A 48 -11.91 -22.60 10.80
CA ALA A 48 -12.07 -23.74 11.69
C ALA A 48 -12.46 -23.34 13.11
N LYS A 49 -13.37 -24.12 13.72
CA LYS A 49 -13.73 -23.96 15.13
C LYS A 49 -12.59 -24.49 16.01
N VAL A 50 -12.17 -23.66 16.97
CA VAL A 50 -11.12 -23.95 17.93
C VAL A 50 -11.60 -23.68 19.35
N ASP A 51 -10.86 -24.17 20.34
CA ASP A 51 -11.09 -23.78 21.71
C ASP A 51 -10.69 -22.32 21.91
N CYS A 52 -11.51 -21.57 22.63
CA CYS A 52 -11.18 -20.19 22.93
C CYS A 52 -10.05 -20.11 23.97
N PRO A 53 -9.16 -19.11 23.85
CA PRO A 53 -8.18 -18.82 24.89
C PRO A 53 -8.83 -18.32 26.17
N SER A 54 -8.03 -18.22 27.23
CA SER A 54 -8.40 -17.55 28.47
C SER A 54 -7.46 -16.36 28.72
N PRO A 55 -7.93 -15.13 28.75
CA PRO A 55 -9.33 -14.69 28.60
C PRO A 55 -9.89 -14.91 27.19
N ARG A 56 -11.21 -14.97 27.07
CA ARG A 56 -11.89 -15.11 25.77
C ARG A 56 -11.70 -13.84 24.92
N PRO A 57 -11.70 -13.96 23.56
CA PRO A 57 -11.59 -12.83 22.67
C PRO A 57 -12.69 -11.79 22.95
N SER A 58 -12.29 -10.53 23.05
CA SER A 58 -13.20 -9.43 23.32
C SER A 58 -12.84 -8.18 22.52
N VAL A 59 -13.85 -7.40 22.21
CA VAL A 59 -13.72 -6.07 21.63
C VAL A 59 -13.19 -5.11 22.69
N ARG A 60 -12.20 -4.31 22.31
CA ARG A 60 -11.72 -3.18 23.13
C ARG A 60 -12.18 -1.85 22.55
N SER A 61 -12.22 -0.82 23.37
CA SER A 61 -12.41 0.57 22.91
C SER A 61 -11.20 1.06 22.11
N ALA A 62 -11.44 1.88 21.09
CA ALA A 62 -10.43 2.56 20.28
C ALA A 62 -9.74 3.74 21.01
N ALA A 63 -10.16 4.09 22.22
CA ALA A 63 -9.59 5.21 22.99
C ALA A 63 -8.11 5.08 23.34
N LYS A 64 -7.50 3.92 23.08
CA LYS A 64 -6.07 3.64 23.24
C LYS A 64 -5.66 2.58 22.22
N LEU A 65 -4.38 2.56 21.90
CA LEU A 65 -3.80 1.45 21.12
C LEU A 65 -3.88 0.13 21.90
N SER A 66 -3.86 -1.00 21.19
CA SER A 66 -3.84 -2.31 21.83
C SER A 66 -2.59 -2.50 22.70
N PRO A 67 -2.65 -3.35 23.72
CA PRO A 67 -1.45 -3.72 24.47
C PRO A 67 -0.33 -4.27 23.57
N ASN A 68 -0.68 -5.10 22.59
CA ASN A 68 0.26 -5.67 21.63
C ASN A 68 0.97 -4.58 20.81
N GLU A 69 0.22 -3.61 20.26
CA GLU A 69 0.79 -2.48 19.52
C GLU A 69 1.67 -1.62 20.42
N GLN A 70 1.21 -1.31 21.65
CA GLN A 70 1.99 -0.52 22.61
C GLN A 70 3.33 -1.18 22.99
N ASP A 71 3.33 -2.51 23.22
CA ASP A 71 4.55 -3.24 23.58
C ASP A 71 5.48 -3.38 22.37
N TRP A 72 4.93 -3.64 21.20
CA TRP A 72 5.70 -3.68 19.95
C TRP A 72 6.33 -2.32 19.63
N LEU A 73 5.61 -1.20 19.82
CA LEU A 73 6.13 0.15 19.61
C LEU A 73 7.36 0.44 20.47
N LYS A 74 7.44 -0.07 21.69
CA LYS A 74 8.64 0.08 22.54
C LYS A 74 9.88 -0.57 21.93
N LEU A 75 9.69 -1.69 21.23
CA LEU A 75 10.76 -2.35 20.46
C LEU A 75 11.04 -1.60 19.16
N ARG A 76 9.96 -1.26 18.42
CA ARG A 76 10.08 -0.55 17.14
C ARG A 76 10.81 0.77 17.27
N GLN A 77 10.53 1.56 18.28
CA GLN A 77 11.21 2.83 18.54
C GLN A 77 12.73 2.68 18.69
N LYS A 78 13.20 1.58 19.28
CA LYS A 78 14.65 1.31 19.36
C LYS A 78 15.23 1.00 17.99
N THR A 79 14.52 0.19 17.19
CA THR A 79 14.96 -0.17 15.83
C THR A 79 14.94 1.05 14.91
N THR A 80 13.86 1.84 14.95
CA THR A 80 13.75 3.04 14.11
C THR A 80 14.74 4.13 14.53
N HIS A 81 15.10 4.25 15.81
CA HIS A 81 16.14 5.18 16.25
C HIS A 81 17.46 4.91 15.51
N GLN A 82 17.91 3.65 15.48
CA GLN A 82 19.11 3.30 14.75
C GLN A 82 18.96 3.53 13.24
N ALA A 83 17.83 3.11 12.66
CA ALA A 83 17.56 3.30 11.23
C ALA A 83 17.55 4.78 10.82
N ILE A 84 16.97 5.67 11.65
CA ILE A 84 16.99 7.12 11.41
C ILE A 84 18.43 7.66 11.47
N LYS A 85 19.25 7.18 12.40
CA LYS A 85 20.69 7.56 12.45
C LYS A 85 21.41 7.13 11.18
N ASP A 86 21.19 5.89 10.73
CA ASP A 86 21.80 5.37 9.51
C ASP A 86 21.33 6.15 8.27
N PHE A 87 20.05 6.52 8.22
CA PHE A 87 19.49 7.40 7.18
C PHE A 87 20.18 8.76 7.15
N PHE A 88 20.36 9.42 8.28
CA PHE A 88 21.10 10.67 8.38
C PHE A 88 22.63 10.52 8.22
N GLY A 89 23.15 9.30 8.13
CA GLY A 89 24.53 9.03 7.75
C GLY A 89 24.85 9.42 6.29
N HIS A 90 23.84 9.47 5.41
CA HIS A 90 24.01 9.84 4.00
C HIS A 90 23.02 10.93 3.52
N VAL A 91 22.03 11.29 4.34
CA VAL A 91 21.16 12.44 4.13
C VAL A 91 21.59 13.56 5.06
N HIS A 92 22.10 14.64 4.50
CA HIS A 92 22.67 15.74 5.27
C HIS A 92 21.75 16.95 5.27
N ILE A 93 21.64 17.61 6.43
CA ILE A 93 21.00 18.92 6.57
C ILE A 93 22.14 19.92 6.83
N ASN A 94 22.31 20.88 5.90
CA ASN A 94 23.38 21.86 6.03
C ASN A 94 23.23 22.65 7.35
N ASP A 95 24.37 22.88 8.02
CA ASP A 95 24.47 23.58 9.30
C ASP A 95 23.68 22.93 10.46
N PHE A 96 23.39 21.63 10.37
CA PHE A 96 22.73 20.87 11.42
C PHE A 96 23.33 19.48 11.63
N ASP A 97 23.83 19.21 12.83
CA ASP A 97 24.32 17.89 13.21
C ASP A 97 23.17 16.98 13.65
N SER A 98 22.58 16.29 12.67
CA SER A 98 21.47 15.36 12.90
C SER A 98 21.86 14.20 13.82
N ALA A 99 23.11 13.73 13.77
CA ALA A 99 23.59 12.63 14.62
C ALA A 99 23.64 13.08 16.09
N ALA A 100 24.27 14.23 16.38
CA ALA A 100 24.31 14.79 17.73
C ALA A 100 22.88 15.10 18.26
N TYR A 101 21.98 15.57 17.41
CA TYR A 101 20.57 15.78 17.77
C TYR A 101 19.89 14.48 18.20
N LEU A 102 19.99 13.43 17.39
CA LEU A 102 19.38 12.14 17.67
C LEU A 102 19.97 11.49 18.94
N ASP A 103 21.29 11.60 19.14
CA ASP A 103 21.96 11.09 20.34
C ASP A 103 21.52 11.83 21.61
N LYS A 104 21.34 13.14 21.53
CA LYS A 104 20.85 13.96 22.66
C LYS A 104 19.51 13.48 23.20
N PHE A 105 18.62 13.05 22.29
CA PHE A 105 17.27 12.62 22.63
C PHE A 105 17.09 11.10 22.62
N GLY A 106 18.14 10.31 22.37
CA GLY A 106 18.08 8.85 22.27
C GLY A 106 17.58 8.13 23.52
N ASN A 107 17.69 8.74 24.70
CA ASN A 107 17.11 8.23 25.95
C ASN A 107 15.63 8.58 26.14
N ASN A 108 15.10 9.48 25.30
CA ASN A 108 13.68 9.86 25.29
C ASN A 108 13.10 9.60 23.88
N LEU A 109 12.82 8.34 23.61
CA LEU A 109 12.36 7.90 22.28
C LEU A 109 11.06 8.58 21.82
N SER A 110 10.25 9.09 22.77
CA SER A 110 9.04 9.86 22.44
C SER A 110 9.32 11.25 21.84
N SER A 111 10.56 11.73 21.96
CA SER A 111 11.01 12.97 21.30
C SER A 111 11.44 12.75 19.84
N LEU A 112 11.71 11.49 19.46
CA LEU A 112 12.17 11.12 18.13
C LEU A 112 11.00 11.05 17.12
N PRO A 113 11.28 11.18 15.83
CA PRO A 113 10.25 11.10 14.79
C PRO A 113 9.54 9.76 14.75
N THR A 114 8.22 9.80 14.55
CA THR A 114 7.39 8.65 14.19
C THR A 114 6.96 8.82 12.73
N ILE A 115 7.39 7.91 11.85
CA ILE A 115 7.22 8.01 10.40
C ILE A 115 6.17 7.01 9.93
N GLY A 116 5.22 7.49 9.10
CA GLY A 116 4.29 6.67 8.36
C GLY A 116 4.55 6.72 6.86
N ILE A 117 4.23 5.64 6.15
CA ILE A 117 4.21 5.58 4.69
C ILE A 117 2.81 5.10 4.30
N ALA A 118 2.15 5.82 3.38
CA ALA A 118 0.85 5.48 2.82
C ALA A 118 0.99 5.18 1.32
N VAL A 119 0.44 4.05 0.86
CA VAL A 119 0.41 3.69 -0.57
C VAL A 119 -1.03 3.57 -1.02
N SER A 120 -1.41 4.37 -1.99
CA SER A 120 -2.79 4.47 -2.50
C SER A 120 -3.26 3.23 -3.24
N GLY A 121 -4.57 3.18 -3.51
CA GLY A 121 -5.18 2.26 -4.46
C GLY A 121 -4.90 2.59 -5.92
N GLY A 122 -5.37 1.72 -6.82
CA GLY A 122 -5.25 1.87 -8.28
C GLY A 122 -4.72 0.63 -9.01
N GLY A 123 -4.99 -0.57 -8.49
CA GLY A 123 -4.60 -1.83 -9.09
C GLY A 123 -3.09 -1.99 -9.28
N TYR A 124 -2.67 -2.59 -10.38
CA TYR A 124 -1.24 -2.75 -10.68
C TYR A 124 -0.49 -1.43 -10.84
N ARG A 125 -1.13 -0.36 -11.29
CA ARG A 125 -0.51 0.97 -11.35
C ARG A 125 0.01 1.37 -9.97
N ALA A 126 -0.82 1.26 -8.95
CA ALA A 126 -0.48 1.61 -7.57
C ALA A 126 0.52 0.62 -6.95
N LEU A 127 0.37 -0.68 -7.19
CA LEU A 127 1.34 -1.68 -6.75
C LEU A 127 2.73 -1.36 -7.30
N MET A 128 2.86 -1.14 -8.63
CA MET A 128 4.17 -0.96 -9.27
C MET A 128 4.80 0.40 -8.95
N ASN A 129 4.01 1.48 -8.96
CA ASN A 129 4.51 2.81 -8.59
C ASN A 129 4.89 2.86 -7.10
N GLY A 130 4.03 2.33 -6.22
CA GLY A 130 4.31 2.17 -4.79
C GLY A 130 5.55 1.32 -4.53
N ALA A 131 5.73 0.22 -5.26
CA ALA A 131 6.94 -0.61 -5.21
C ALA A 131 8.19 0.19 -5.58
N GLY A 132 8.11 1.05 -6.59
CA GLY A 132 9.20 1.95 -6.97
C GLY A 132 9.58 2.91 -5.84
N ALA A 133 8.59 3.53 -5.20
CA ALA A 133 8.82 4.40 -4.05
C ALA A 133 9.42 3.63 -2.85
N LEU A 134 8.85 2.46 -2.49
CA LEU A 134 9.41 1.64 -1.42
C LEU A 134 10.84 1.17 -1.74
N LYS A 135 11.14 0.86 -3.02
CA LYS A 135 12.49 0.53 -3.46
C LYS A 135 13.47 1.68 -3.26
N ALA A 136 13.03 2.93 -3.47
CA ALA A 136 13.84 4.13 -3.21
C ALA A 136 14.09 4.34 -1.71
N PHE A 137 13.13 3.97 -0.86
CA PHE A 137 13.19 4.13 0.59
C PHE A 137 13.90 2.97 1.32
N ASP A 138 14.11 1.83 0.64
CA ASP A 138 14.66 0.62 1.22
C ASP A 138 16.21 0.61 1.17
N SER A 139 16.86 0.55 2.33
CA SER A 139 18.32 0.47 2.42
C SER A 139 18.91 -0.80 1.79
N ARG A 140 18.09 -1.83 1.53
CA ARG A 140 18.51 -3.07 0.85
C ARG A 140 18.57 -2.91 -0.68
N THR A 141 18.06 -1.81 -1.21
CA THR A 141 18.18 -1.50 -2.66
C THR A 141 19.60 -1.03 -2.96
N GLU A 142 20.18 -1.59 -3.99
CA GLU A 142 21.52 -1.22 -4.44
C GLU A 142 21.61 0.29 -4.71
N ASN A 143 22.66 0.93 -4.19
CA ASN A 143 22.94 2.37 -4.29
C ASN A 143 21.88 3.30 -3.64
N SER A 144 20.89 2.79 -2.91
CA SER A 144 19.87 3.63 -2.24
C SER A 144 20.42 4.41 -1.04
N THR A 145 21.56 4.00 -0.48
CA THR A 145 22.22 4.60 0.69
C THR A 145 23.45 5.43 0.35
N VAL A 146 23.70 5.72 -0.93
CA VAL A 146 24.75 6.69 -1.29
C VAL A 146 24.29 8.11 -0.97
N SER A 147 25.23 9.03 -0.83
CA SER A 147 24.92 10.43 -0.47
C SER A 147 23.83 11.02 -1.36
N GLY A 148 22.81 11.62 -0.75
CA GLY A 148 21.68 12.24 -1.43
C GLY A 148 20.55 11.29 -1.83
N GLN A 149 20.62 9.99 -1.51
CA GLN A 149 19.54 9.02 -1.74
C GLN A 149 18.69 8.83 -0.48
N LEU A 150 17.57 8.08 -0.60
CA LEU A 150 16.55 7.96 0.44
C LEU A 150 16.49 6.58 1.12
N GLY A 151 17.45 5.69 0.82
CA GLY A 151 17.49 4.35 1.43
C GLY A 151 17.59 4.42 2.94
N GLY A 152 16.84 3.59 3.64
CA GLY A 152 16.72 3.61 5.09
C GLY A 152 15.46 4.32 5.60
N LEU A 153 14.78 5.10 4.77
CA LEU A 153 13.49 5.71 5.17
C LEU A 153 12.44 4.63 5.45
N LEU A 154 12.40 3.54 4.67
CA LEU A 154 11.51 2.40 4.93
C LEU A 154 11.83 1.73 6.28
N GLN A 155 13.10 1.53 6.59
CA GLN A 155 13.51 0.96 7.87
C GLN A 155 13.22 1.90 9.05
N SER A 156 13.21 3.20 8.81
CA SER A 156 12.89 4.25 9.79
C SER A 156 11.38 4.41 10.02
N ALA A 157 10.52 3.90 9.13
CA ALA A 157 9.07 4.03 9.25
C ALA A 157 8.52 3.13 10.37
N THR A 158 7.56 3.66 11.14
CA THR A 158 6.84 2.89 12.16
C THR A 158 5.65 2.17 11.55
N TYR A 159 4.94 2.81 10.64
CA TYR A 159 3.74 2.29 10.00
C TYR A 159 3.86 2.31 8.48
N LEU A 160 3.30 1.28 7.85
CA LEU A 160 3.14 1.19 6.40
C LEU A 160 1.70 0.82 6.10
N ALA A 161 0.94 1.76 5.56
CA ALA A 161 -0.47 1.56 5.24
C ALA A 161 -0.70 1.43 3.73
N GLY A 162 -1.68 0.61 3.36
CA GLY A 162 -2.09 0.40 1.97
C GLY A 162 -3.57 0.12 1.84
N LEU A 163 -4.12 0.37 0.65
CA LEU A 163 -5.44 -0.07 0.27
C LEU A 163 -5.45 -0.48 -1.20
N SER A 164 -6.37 -1.35 -1.62
CA SER A 164 -6.51 -1.82 -3.00
C SER A 164 -5.15 -2.25 -3.60
N GLY A 165 -4.68 -1.66 -4.68
CA GLY A 165 -3.37 -1.96 -5.27
C GLY A 165 -2.18 -1.72 -4.34
N GLY A 166 -2.22 -0.72 -3.45
CA GLY A 166 -1.27 -0.54 -2.36
C GLY A 166 -1.36 -1.66 -1.32
N GLY A 167 -2.58 -2.16 -1.05
CA GLY A 167 -2.80 -3.34 -0.20
C GLY A 167 -2.22 -4.62 -0.81
N TRP A 168 -2.25 -4.77 -2.15
CA TRP A 168 -1.59 -5.88 -2.85
C TRP A 168 -0.07 -5.84 -2.65
N LEU A 169 0.52 -4.63 -2.73
CA LEU A 169 1.94 -4.43 -2.46
C LEU A 169 2.29 -4.85 -1.03
N LEU A 170 1.55 -4.37 -0.03
CA LEU A 170 1.77 -4.74 1.36
C LEU A 170 1.62 -6.25 1.57
N GLY A 171 0.52 -6.83 1.10
CA GLY A 171 0.30 -8.26 1.21
C GLY A 171 1.42 -9.08 0.59
N SER A 172 1.89 -8.68 -0.61
CA SER A 172 3.02 -9.35 -1.24
C SER A 172 4.31 -9.23 -0.43
N LEU A 173 4.62 -8.05 0.13
CA LEU A 173 5.82 -7.87 0.95
C LEU A 173 5.77 -8.73 2.23
N TYR A 174 4.69 -8.63 2.99
CA TYR A 174 4.60 -9.24 4.31
C TYR A 174 4.37 -10.75 4.25
N MET A 175 3.56 -11.25 3.31
CA MET A 175 3.36 -12.69 3.13
C MET A 175 4.59 -13.39 2.51
N ASN A 176 5.52 -12.65 1.94
CA ASN A 176 6.83 -13.12 1.50
C ASN A 176 7.95 -12.70 2.46
N ASN A 177 7.66 -12.64 3.77
CA ASN A 177 8.62 -12.36 4.86
C ASN A 177 9.30 -10.99 4.75
N PHE A 178 8.57 -9.96 4.36
CA PHE A 178 9.09 -8.60 4.15
C PHE A 178 10.32 -8.55 3.24
N THR A 179 10.29 -9.38 2.19
CA THR A 179 11.37 -9.39 1.21
C THR A 179 11.46 -8.06 0.46
N SER A 180 12.63 -7.76 -0.12
CA SER A 180 12.80 -6.51 -0.87
C SER A 180 12.03 -6.54 -2.20
N VAL A 181 11.63 -5.36 -2.69
CA VAL A 181 11.03 -5.22 -4.03
C VAL A 181 11.97 -5.77 -5.11
N SER A 182 13.28 -5.56 -4.98
CA SER A 182 14.27 -6.11 -5.91
C SER A 182 14.23 -7.64 -6.00
N SER A 183 14.01 -8.31 -4.87
CA SER A 183 13.85 -9.77 -4.85
C SER A 183 12.54 -10.23 -5.49
N LEU A 184 11.45 -9.48 -5.30
CA LEU A 184 10.15 -9.80 -5.93
C LEU A 184 10.17 -9.57 -7.46
N GLN A 185 10.98 -8.64 -7.95
CA GLN A 185 11.15 -8.34 -9.38
C GLN A 185 11.99 -9.36 -10.16
N THR A 186 12.57 -10.36 -9.51
CA THR A 186 13.44 -11.33 -10.22
C THR A 186 12.69 -12.00 -11.38
N ASN A 187 13.40 -12.26 -12.48
CA ASN A 187 12.83 -12.92 -13.67
C ASN A 187 13.10 -14.43 -13.67
N THR A 188 13.37 -15.01 -12.51
CA THR A 188 13.56 -16.46 -12.35
C THR A 188 12.21 -17.17 -12.34
N LEU A 189 12.19 -18.39 -12.89
CA LEU A 189 10.99 -19.24 -12.81
C LEU A 189 10.59 -19.43 -11.35
N GLY A 190 9.32 -19.21 -11.05
CA GLY A 190 8.79 -19.26 -9.69
C GLY A 190 8.92 -17.96 -8.89
N ALA A 191 9.45 -16.88 -9.46
CA ALA A 191 9.42 -15.55 -8.81
C ALA A 191 7.97 -15.08 -8.60
N PRO A 192 7.66 -14.39 -7.49
CA PRO A 192 6.26 -14.03 -7.19
C PRO A 192 5.63 -13.05 -8.17
N TRP A 193 6.40 -12.11 -8.74
CA TRP A 193 5.82 -11.07 -9.60
C TRP A 193 5.89 -11.38 -11.09
N GLN A 194 5.25 -12.48 -11.51
CA GLN A 194 5.09 -12.85 -12.93
C GLN A 194 3.84 -12.20 -13.52
N PHE A 195 3.81 -10.86 -13.60
CA PHE A 195 2.65 -10.11 -14.06
C PHE A 195 2.33 -10.26 -15.55
N SER A 196 3.16 -10.94 -16.34
CA SER A 196 2.85 -11.32 -17.72
C SER A 196 1.67 -12.30 -17.80
N ASN A 197 1.45 -13.06 -16.73
CA ASN A 197 0.26 -13.88 -16.58
C ASN A 197 -0.81 -13.04 -15.86
N SER A 198 -1.95 -12.88 -16.50
CA SER A 198 -3.08 -12.20 -15.87
C SER A 198 -3.48 -12.91 -14.59
N ILE A 199 -3.86 -12.17 -13.55
CA ILE A 199 -4.48 -12.71 -12.33
C ILE A 199 -5.61 -13.70 -12.68
N LEU A 200 -6.37 -13.42 -13.75
CA LEU A 200 -7.46 -14.28 -14.23
C LEU A 200 -6.99 -15.54 -14.96
N LYS A 201 -5.73 -15.65 -15.38
CA LYS A 201 -5.19 -16.86 -16.01
C LYS A 201 -4.45 -17.75 -15.04
N GLY A 202 -4.06 -17.19 -13.91
CA GLY A 202 -3.24 -17.86 -12.91
C GLY A 202 -1.75 -17.95 -13.29
N PRO A 203 -0.92 -18.45 -12.37
CA PRO A 203 0.50 -18.62 -12.58
C PRO A 203 0.79 -19.68 -13.65
N ASP A 204 1.92 -19.51 -14.36
CA ASP A 204 2.43 -20.53 -15.26
C ASP A 204 3.19 -21.59 -14.43
N ASP A 205 2.66 -22.79 -14.39
CA ASP A 205 3.24 -23.95 -13.71
C ASP A 205 4.12 -24.82 -14.63
N GLY A 206 4.35 -24.37 -15.87
CA GLY A 206 5.12 -25.07 -16.89
C GLY A 206 4.38 -26.22 -17.59
N THR A 207 3.07 -26.39 -17.30
CA THR A 207 2.19 -27.34 -18.00
C THR A 207 1.50 -26.67 -19.19
N ALA A 208 0.76 -27.45 -20.01
CA ALA A 208 0.02 -26.85 -21.12
C ALA A 208 -1.01 -25.84 -20.60
N LEU A 209 -1.05 -24.65 -21.18
CA LEU A 209 -1.83 -23.47 -20.74
C LEU A 209 -3.29 -23.78 -20.36
N LEU A 210 -3.93 -24.73 -21.04
CA LEU A 210 -5.33 -25.09 -20.80
C LEU A 210 -5.49 -25.98 -19.55
N SER A 211 -4.54 -26.89 -19.29
CA SER A 211 -4.57 -27.74 -18.11
C SER A 211 -4.23 -26.96 -16.84
N SER A 212 -3.33 -26.00 -16.94
CA SER A 212 -2.95 -25.08 -15.85
C SER A 212 -4.13 -24.21 -15.43
N ALA A 213 -4.84 -23.58 -16.35
CA ALA A 213 -6.01 -22.76 -16.04
C ALA A 213 -7.16 -23.56 -15.40
N VAL A 214 -7.45 -24.77 -15.90
CA VAL A 214 -8.48 -25.64 -15.32
C VAL A 214 -8.12 -26.04 -13.89
N HIS A 215 -6.86 -26.38 -13.65
CA HIS A 215 -6.39 -26.75 -12.32
C HIS A 215 -6.48 -25.56 -11.35
N TYR A 216 -5.99 -24.40 -11.77
CA TYR A 216 -6.05 -23.14 -11.01
C TYR A 216 -7.47 -22.79 -10.53
N TYR A 217 -8.45 -22.77 -11.46
CA TYR A 217 -9.83 -22.46 -11.10
C TYR A 217 -10.49 -23.55 -10.24
N LYS A 218 -10.11 -24.82 -10.45
CA LYS A 218 -10.57 -25.93 -9.61
C LYS A 218 -10.12 -25.75 -8.17
N GLU A 219 -8.84 -25.49 -7.94
CA GLU A 219 -8.29 -25.26 -6.59
C GLU A 219 -8.96 -24.07 -5.88
N ILE A 220 -9.19 -22.98 -6.61
CA ILE A 220 -9.90 -21.81 -6.08
C ILE A 220 -11.34 -22.19 -5.69
N SER A 221 -12.07 -22.87 -6.57
CA SER A 221 -13.45 -23.28 -6.31
C SER A 221 -13.54 -24.23 -5.12
N GLU A 222 -12.64 -25.21 -5.03
CA GLU A 222 -12.60 -26.16 -3.92
C GLU A 222 -12.31 -25.46 -2.58
N ALA A 223 -11.40 -24.48 -2.56
CA ALA A 223 -11.10 -23.67 -1.40
C ALA A 223 -12.32 -22.84 -0.93
N VAL A 224 -12.98 -22.13 -1.86
CA VAL A 224 -14.16 -21.33 -1.55
C VAL A 224 -15.34 -22.22 -1.10
N ALA A 225 -15.56 -23.34 -1.78
CA ALA A 225 -16.58 -24.32 -1.40
C ALA A 225 -16.32 -24.93 -0.01
N ALA A 226 -15.06 -25.13 0.38
CA ALA A 226 -14.69 -25.60 1.72
C ALA A 226 -15.11 -24.57 2.79
N LYS A 227 -14.90 -23.25 2.56
CA LYS A 227 -15.39 -22.19 3.45
C LYS A 227 -16.92 -22.25 3.57
N GLY A 228 -17.65 -22.37 2.46
CA GLY A 228 -19.11 -22.47 2.47
C GLY A 228 -19.62 -23.68 3.26
N LYS A 229 -18.97 -24.84 3.14
CA LYS A 229 -19.33 -26.06 3.89
C LYS A 229 -19.20 -25.92 5.40
N THR A 230 -18.35 -25.00 5.89
CA THR A 230 -18.24 -24.70 7.33
C THR A 230 -19.32 -23.73 7.83
N GLY A 231 -20.22 -23.28 6.94
CA GLY A 231 -21.36 -22.40 7.26
C GLY A 231 -21.04 -20.91 7.23
N PHE A 232 -19.91 -20.51 6.65
CA PHE A 232 -19.59 -19.11 6.42
C PHE A 232 -20.08 -18.66 5.04
N PRO A 233 -20.56 -17.42 4.90
CA PRO A 233 -20.93 -16.86 3.60
C PRO A 233 -19.69 -16.80 2.69
N THR A 234 -19.92 -17.10 1.41
CA THR A 234 -18.93 -16.96 0.34
C THR A 234 -19.39 -15.89 -0.64
N THR A 235 -18.46 -15.09 -1.14
CA THR A 235 -18.71 -13.96 -2.01
C THR A 235 -17.69 -13.91 -3.16
N PHE A 236 -17.89 -13.03 -4.13
CA PHE A 236 -16.88 -12.81 -5.19
C PHE A 236 -15.51 -12.44 -4.61
N THR A 237 -15.48 -11.78 -3.45
CA THR A 237 -14.24 -11.43 -2.77
C THR A 237 -13.42 -12.66 -2.37
N ASP A 238 -14.05 -13.80 -2.09
CA ASP A 238 -13.32 -15.04 -1.80
C ASP A 238 -12.54 -15.53 -3.04
N PHE A 239 -13.19 -15.55 -4.20
CA PHE A 239 -12.55 -15.91 -5.47
C PHE A 239 -11.47 -14.91 -5.84
N TRP A 240 -11.78 -13.63 -5.80
CA TRP A 240 -10.84 -12.55 -6.06
C TRP A 240 -9.60 -12.62 -5.15
N GLY A 241 -9.81 -12.76 -3.85
CA GLY A 241 -8.74 -12.88 -2.85
C GLY A 241 -7.85 -14.11 -3.08
N ARG A 242 -8.43 -15.24 -3.49
CA ARG A 242 -7.66 -16.43 -3.88
C ARG A 242 -6.81 -16.16 -5.13
N MET A 243 -7.38 -15.54 -6.17
CA MET A 243 -6.66 -15.17 -7.39
C MET A 243 -5.49 -14.24 -7.07
N LEU A 244 -5.70 -13.22 -6.23
CA LEU A 244 -4.64 -12.33 -5.76
C LEU A 244 -3.53 -13.08 -5.01
N SER A 245 -3.90 -14.02 -4.14
CA SER A 245 -2.91 -14.74 -3.35
C SER A 245 -2.00 -15.63 -4.22
N TYR A 246 -2.52 -16.26 -5.26
CA TYR A 246 -1.69 -16.99 -6.23
C TYR A 246 -0.71 -16.08 -6.97
N GLN A 247 -1.11 -14.85 -7.26
CA GLN A 247 -0.28 -13.89 -7.99
C GLN A 247 0.79 -13.24 -7.12
N LEU A 248 0.54 -13.06 -5.82
CA LEU A 248 1.32 -12.18 -4.96
C LEU A 248 2.07 -12.90 -3.84
N ILE A 249 1.65 -14.12 -3.48
CA ILE A 249 2.24 -14.89 -2.37
C ILE A 249 2.98 -16.10 -2.92
N HIS A 250 4.29 -16.12 -2.74
CA HIS A 250 5.14 -17.21 -3.18
C HIS A 250 5.12 -18.36 -2.16
N ALA A 251 4.06 -19.15 -2.19
CA ALA A 251 3.85 -20.33 -1.35
C ALA A 251 2.96 -21.33 -2.10
N PRO A 252 2.96 -22.62 -1.69
CA PRO A 252 2.04 -23.61 -2.26
C PRO A 252 0.60 -23.10 -2.23
N GLU A 253 -0.13 -23.33 -3.32
CA GLU A 253 -1.51 -22.86 -3.49
C GLU A 253 -1.70 -21.37 -3.14
N GLY A 254 -0.71 -20.51 -3.47
CA GLY A 254 -0.76 -19.09 -3.14
C GLY A 254 -0.86 -18.80 -1.63
N GLY A 255 -0.34 -19.66 -0.77
CA GLY A 255 -0.39 -19.49 0.68
C GLY A 255 -1.80 -19.66 1.26
N ILE A 256 -2.50 -20.71 0.89
CA ILE A 256 -3.89 -21.00 1.31
C ILE A 256 -4.09 -20.94 2.84
N ASN A 257 -3.07 -21.29 3.62
CA ASN A 257 -3.09 -21.29 5.09
C ASN A 257 -2.60 -19.97 5.72
N TYR A 258 -2.20 -18.99 4.89
CA TYR A 258 -1.67 -17.73 5.40
C TYR A 258 -2.79 -16.79 5.80
N THR A 259 -2.69 -16.24 7.02
CA THR A 259 -3.62 -15.26 7.55
C THR A 259 -2.92 -13.92 7.75
N TRP A 260 -3.67 -12.82 7.75
CA TRP A 260 -3.10 -11.51 8.04
C TRP A 260 -2.53 -11.46 9.46
N SER A 261 -3.19 -12.11 10.41
CA SER A 261 -2.71 -12.25 11.79
C SER A 261 -1.40 -13.06 11.91
N SER A 262 -1.07 -13.91 10.93
CA SER A 262 0.20 -14.66 10.95
C SER A 262 1.43 -13.76 10.85
N ILE A 263 1.29 -12.52 10.37
CA ILE A 263 2.37 -11.52 10.35
C ILE A 263 2.92 -11.31 11.76
N ALA A 264 2.03 -11.23 12.77
CA ALA A 264 2.43 -11.05 14.16
C ALA A 264 3.30 -12.19 14.72
N ALA A 265 3.26 -13.37 14.08
CA ALA A 265 4.04 -14.54 14.47
C ALA A 265 5.39 -14.64 13.75
N THR A 266 5.67 -13.80 12.76
CA THR A 266 6.96 -13.83 12.04
C THR A 266 8.09 -13.27 12.91
N GLU A 267 9.26 -13.86 12.81
CA GLU A 267 10.42 -13.47 13.63
C GLU A 267 10.82 -12.01 13.43
N HIS A 268 10.90 -11.56 12.18
CA HIS A 268 11.24 -10.15 11.85
C HIS A 268 10.22 -9.15 12.42
N PHE A 269 8.92 -9.49 12.41
CA PHE A 269 7.90 -8.63 12.98
C PHE A 269 7.96 -8.61 14.52
N GLN A 270 8.15 -9.77 15.16
CA GLN A 270 8.32 -9.86 16.61
C GLN A 270 9.55 -9.09 17.12
N ARG A 271 10.62 -9.05 16.34
CA ARG A 271 11.82 -8.23 16.63
C ARG A 271 11.66 -6.76 16.23
N ALA A 272 10.47 -6.39 15.71
CA ALA A 272 10.15 -5.04 15.24
C ALA A 272 11.15 -4.50 14.20
N GLU A 273 11.65 -5.35 13.31
CA GLU A 273 12.62 -5.02 12.25
C GLU A 273 11.94 -4.40 11.01
N MET A 274 10.61 -4.47 10.92
CA MET A 274 9.81 -3.93 9.81
C MET A 274 8.72 -2.99 10.33
N PRO A 275 8.17 -2.06 9.52
CA PRO A 275 7.00 -1.27 9.89
C PRO A 275 5.79 -2.16 10.20
N MET A 276 4.83 -1.66 10.97
CA MET A 276 3.55 -2.36 11.14
C MET A 276 2.67 -2.16 9.90
N PRO A 277 2.24 -3.22 9.22
CA PRO A 277 1.33 -3.08 8.09
C PRO A 277 -0.09 -2.79 8.56
N ILE A 278 -0.75 -1.84 7.88
CA ILE A 278 -2.16 -1.53 8.07
C ILE A 278 -2.82 -1.56 6.70
N LEU A 279 -3.84 -2.41 6.54
CA LEU A 279 -4.64 -2.46 5.34
C LEU A 279 -6.00 -1.88 5.65
N ILE A 280 -6.52 -1.02 4.76
CA ILE A 280 -7.79 -0.32 4.93
C ILE A 280 -8.86 -0.90 4.02
N ALA A 281 -10.09 -0.88 4.51
CA ALA A 281 -11.30 -1.14 3.74
C ALA A 281 -12.46 -0.30 4.29
N ASP A 282 -13.47 -0.01 3.45
CA ASP A 282 -14.62 0.78 3.82
C ASP A 282 -15.81 -0.10 4.22
N GLY A 283 -16.59 0.40 5.18
CA GLY A 283 -17.88 -0.20 5.52
C GLY A 283 -18.97 0.25 4.55
N ARG A 284 -19.71 -0.70 3.98
CA ARG A 284 -20.93 -0.40 3.22
C ARG A 284 -22.16 -0.69 4.07
N ASN A 285 -23.04 0.29 4.20
CA ASN A 285 -24.26 0.10 4.99
C ASN A 285 -25.21 -0.89 4.32
N PRO A 286 -25.95 -1.70 5.08
CA PRO A 286 -26.94 -2.61 4.53
C PRO A 286 -27.96 -1.86 3.65
N GLY A 287 -28.13 -2.34 2.41
CA GLY A 287 -29.06 -1.74 1.43
C GLY A 287 -28.49 -0.56 0.62
N GLU A 288 -27.29 -0.11 0.91
CA GLU A 288 -26.59 0.90 0.09
C GLU A 288 -25.75 0.22 -1.00
N HIS A 289 -25.68 0.87 -2.16
CA HIS A 289 -24.87 0.44 -3.31
C HIS A 289 -23.68 1.38 -3.57
N VAL A 290 -23.67 2.55 -2.92
CA VAL A 290 -22.64 3.57 -3.08
C VAL A 290 -22.07 3.89 -1.69
N VAL A 291 -20.76 3.95 -1.62
CA VAL A 291 -20.04 4.34 -0.41
C VAL A 291 -19.80 5.84 -0.46
N GLY A 292 -20.15 6.55 0.59
CA GLY A 292 -19.93 7.99 0.70
C GLY A 292 -18.73 8.34 1.57
N GLY A 293 -18.28 9.60 1.54
CA GLY A 293 -17.15 10.08 2.34
C GLY A 293 -17.34 9.98 3.86
N ASN A 294 -18.53 9.58 4.33
CA ASN A 294 -18.87 9.30 5.72
C ASN A 294 -18.89 7.79 6.05
N ALA A 295 -18.41 6.94 5.17
CA ALA A 295 -18.27 5.51 5.42
C ALA A 295 -17.38 5.25 6.65
N THR A 296 -17.62 4.12 7.31
CA THR A 296 -16.74 3.67 8.38
C THR A 296 -15.46 3.11 7.76
N ILE A 297 -14.31 3.64 8.15
CA ILE A 297 -13.01 3.16 7.68
C ILE A 297 -12.52 2.09 8.63
N TYR A 298 -12.47 0.86 8.16
CA TYR A 298 -11.89 -0.27 8.89
C TYR A 298 -10.41 -0.42 8.60
N GLU A 299 -9.66 -0.81 9.64
CA GLU A 299 -8.28 -1.25 9.49
C GLU A 299 -8.10 -2.72 9.85
N PHE A 300 -7.24 -3.40 9.11
CA PHE A 300 -6.67 -4.70 9.42
C PHE A 300 -5.20 -4.50 9.75
N ASN A 301 -4.82 -4.69 11.00
CA ASN A 301 -3.43 -4.75 11.42
C ASN A 301 -3.10 -6.18 11.91
N PRO A 302 -1.84 -6.56 12.18
CA PRO A 302 -1.51 -7.96 12.51
C PRO A 302 -2.21 -8.54 13.75
N TRP A 303 -2.79 -7.71 14.60
CA TRP A 303 -3.45 -8.16 15.83
C TRP A 303 -4.95 -7.93 15.83
N GLU A 304 -5.44 -6.91 15.12
CA GLU A 304 -6.80 -6.42 15.29
C GLU A 304 -7.45 -5.98 13.99
N PHE A 305 -8.79 -6.09 13.99
CA PHE A 305 -9.70 -5.52 13.03
C PHE A 305 -10.63 -4.55 13.74
N GLY A 306 -10.82 -3.36 13.21
CA GLY A 306 -11.74 -2.40 13.80
C GLY A 306 -11.64 -1.01 13.20
N SER A 307 -12.14 -0.02 13.93
CA SER A 307 -12.16 1.35 13.48
C SER A 307 -11.99 2.34 14.63
N PHE A 308 -11.33 3.46 14.34
CA PHE A 308 -11.33 4.64 15.18
C PHE A 308 -12.58 5.51 14.97
N ASP A 309 -13.36 5.24 13.93
CA ASP A 309 -14.57 6.00 13.65
C ASP A 309 -15.61 5.85 14.76
N PRO A 310 -16.35 6.93 15.10
CA PRO A 310 -17.38 6.92 16.14
C PRO A 310 -18.48 5.88 15.92
N THR A 311 -18.70 5.47 14.65
CA THR A 311 -19.69 4.44 14.29
C THR A 311 -19.37 3.05 14.84
N ILE A 312 -18.10 2.79 15.16
CA ILE A 312 -17.60 1.53 15.73
C ILE A 312 -16.80 1.81 17.00
N PHE A 313 -15.82 2.69 16.94
CA PHE A 313 -14.91 3.07 18.00
C PHE A 313 -14.38 1.89 18.83
N GLY A 314 -13.96 0.84 18.13
CA GLY A 314 -13.56 -0.42 18.76
C GLY A 314 -12.76 -1.32 17.84
N PHE A 315 -12.05 -2.26 18.47
CA PHE A 315 -11.21 -3.26 17.81
C PHE A 315 -11.44 -4.66 18.37
N ALA A 316 -11.53 -5.63 17.49
CA ALA A 316 -11.62 -7.05 17.80
C ALA A 316 -10.30 -7.77 17.44
N PRO A 317 -9.91 -8.84 18.17
CA PRO A 317 -8.75 -9.66 17.81
C PRO A 317 -8.94 -10.28 16.42
N LEU A 318 -8.05 -9.94 15.47
CA LEU A 318 -8.13 -10.35 14.07
C LEU A 318 -8.09 -11.88 13.91
N GLU A 319 -7.24 -12.55 14.67
CA GLU A 319 -7.08 -14.01 14.64
C GLU A 319 -8.40 -14.78 14.88
N TYR A 320 -9.37 -14.12 15.56
CA TYR A 320 -10.66 -14.71 15.91
C TYR A 320 -11.86 -14.05 15.21
N LEU A 321 -11.63 -13.31 14.13
CA LEU A 321 -12.63 -12.50 13.45
C LEU A 321 -13.87 -13.28 12.98
N GLY A 322 -13.74 -14.55 12.61
CA GLY A 322 -14.88 -15.41 12.26
C GLY A 322 -15.72 -15.91 13.42
N SER A 323 -15.34 -15.60 14.68
CA SER A 323 -16.08 -16.04 15.86
C SER A 323 -17.38 -15.26 16.05
N LYS A 324 -18.38 -15.87 16.67
CA LYS A 324 -19.63 -15.19 17.03
C LYS A 324 -19.44 -14.37 18.29
N PHE A 325 -19.24 -13.07 18.11
CA PHE A 325 -19.24 -12.12 19.23
C PHE A 325 -20.69 -11.71 19.57
N GLU A 326 -20.93 -11.47 20.84
CA GLU A 326 -22.16 -10.86 21.36
C GLU A 326 -21.82 -9.96 22.54
N ASN A 327 -22.35 -8.74 22.56
CA ASN A 327 -22.01 -7.74 23.59
C ASN A 327 -20.48 -7.51 23.71
N GLY A 328 -19.75 -7.59 22.59
CA GLY A 328 -18.31 -7.35 22.53
C GLY A 328 -17.42 -8.50 23.05
N VAL A 329 -17.95 -9.70 23.27
CA VAL A 329 -17.18 -10.87 23.72
C VAL A 329 -17.70 -12.16 23.07
N VAL A 330 -16.83 -13.14 22.85
CA VAL A 330 -17.27 -14.47 22.42
C VAL A 330 -17.90 -15.21 23.61
N PRO A 331 -19.22 -15.55 23.57
CA PRO A 331 -19.92 -16.14 24.70
C PRO A 331 -19.33 -17.48 25.18
N PRO A 332 -19.47 -17.86 26.46
CA PRO A 332 -18.87 -19.10 27.00
C PRO A 332 -19.30 -20.39 26.31
N ASN A 333 -20.52 -20.42 25.77
CA ASN A 333 -21.08 -21.57 25.03
C ASN A 333 -20.69 -21.63 23.56
N GLU A 334 -20.00 -20.61 23.03
CA GLU A 334 -19.55 -20.56 21.64
C GLU A 334 -18.08 -20.99 21.54
N LYS A 335 -17.73 -21.62 20.41
CA LYS A 335 -16.34 -21.87 20.03
C LYS A 335 -15.74 -20.63 19.38
N CYS A 336 -14.44 -20.47 19.51
CA CYS A 336 -13.70 -19.52 18.69
C CYS A 336 -13.48 -20.08 17.29
N VAL A 337 -13.24 -19.17 16.34
CA VAL A 337 -12.96 -19.51 14.94
C VAL A 337 -11.64 -18.87 14.54
N ARG A 338 -10.78 -19.63 13.82
CA ARG A 338 -9.52 -19.14 13.25
C ARG A 338 -9.50 -19.35 11.75
N GLY A 339 -8.64 -18.60 11.06
CA GLY A 339 -8.45 -18.70 9.61
C GLY A 339 -9.43 -17.89 8.77
N TYR A 340 -10.32 -17.11 9.40
CA TYR A 340 -11.25 -16.22 8.66
C TYR A 340 -10.52 -15.02 8.01
N ASP A 341 -9.42 -14.60 8.61
CA ASP A 341 -8.56 -13.53 8.15
C ASP A 341 -7.49 -14.00 7.15
N ASN A 342 -7.87 -14.93 6.24
CA ASN A 342 -6.97 -15.36 5.15
C ASN A 342 -6.39 -14.15 4.42
N ALA A 343 -5.08 -14.14 4.18
CA ALA A 343 -4.36 -13.00 3.63
C ALA A 343 -4.90 -12.58 2.25
N GLY A 344 -5.24 -13.54 1.39
CA GLY A 344 -5.88 -13.27 0.11
C GLY A 344 -7.26 -12.62 0.27
N PHE A 345 -8.08 -13.13 1.20
CA PHE A 345 -9.40 -12.57 1.48
C PHE A 345 -9.32 -11.13 2.02
N VAL A 346 -8.36 -10.84 2.90
CA VAL A 346 -8.13 -9.48 3.43
C VAL A 346 -7.67 -8.53 2.30
N MET A 347 -6.72 -8.95 1.43
CA MET A 347 -6.33 -8.17 0.25
C MET A 347 -7.50 -7.98 -0.72
N GLY A 348 -8.28 -9.04 -0.97
CA GLY A 348 -9.47 -9.01 -1.82
C GLY A 348 -10.55 -8.06 -1.30
N THR A 349 -10.75 -8.00 0.02
CA THR A 349 -11.68 -7.07 0.67
C THR A 349 -11.30 -5.62 0.39
N SER A 350 -10.03 -5.28 0.61
CA SER A 350 -9.51 -3.91 0.37
C SER A 350 -9.49 -3.52 -1.12
N SER A 351 -9.79 -4.44 -2.03
CA SER A 351 -9.77 -4.23 -3.49
C SER A 351 -11.01 -4.82 -4.19
N SER A 352 -12.13 -4.83 -3.53
CA SER A 352 -13.36 -5.45 -4.04
C SER A 352 -14.01 -4.71 -5.21
N LEU A 353 -13.55 -3.50 -5.56
CA LEU A 353 -13.91 -2.83 -6.82
C LEU A 353 -13.68 -3.74 -8.05
N PHE A 354 -12.69 -4.61 -7.98
CA PHE A 354 -12.41 -5.60 -9.04
C PHE A 354 -13.48 -6.70 -9.16
N ASN A 355 -14.33 -6.88 -8.16
CA ASN A 355 -15.49 -7.78 -8.25
C ASN A 355 -16.45 -7.33 -9.34
N GLN A 356 -16.59 -6.01 -9.58
CA GLN A 356 -17.36 -5.47 -10.69
C GLN A 356 -16.81 -5.91 -12.07
N PHE A 357 -15.50 -6.09 -12.16
CA PHE A 357 -14.87 -6.63 -13.36
C PHE A 357 -15.25 -8.10 -13.58
N LEU A 358 -15.27 -8.91 -12.53
CA LEU A 358 -15.69 -10.31 -12.60
C LEU A 358 -17.18 -10.41 -12.97
N LEU A 359 -18.03 -9.58 -12.38
CA LEU A 359 -19.48 -9.51 -12.72
C LEU A 359 -19.72 -9.13 -14.18
N ASN A 360 -18.85 -8.32 -14.77
CA ASN A 360 -18.92 -7.86 -16.15
C ASN A 360 -17.99 -8.62 -17.10
N ILE A 361 -17.61 -9.86 -16.78
CA ILE A 361 -16.62 -10.65 -17.52
C ILE A 361 -16.89 -10.76 -19.01
N ASN A 362 -18.16 -10.72 -19.42
CA ASN A 362 -18.59 -10.80 -20.81
C ASN A 362 -18.12 -9.62 -21.67
N SER A 363 -17.90 -8.47 -21.06
CA SER A 363 -17.44 -7.24 -21.73
C SER A 363 -15.93 -7.14 -21.84
N THR A 364 -15.18 -8.11 -21.32
CA THR A 364 -13.71 -8.12 -21.33
C THR A 364 -13.16 -8.76 -22.60
N ASP A 365 -11.91 -8.45 -22.94
CA ASP A 365 -11.19 -9.05 -24.09
C ASP A 365 -10.57 -10.43 -23.79
N LEU A 366 -11.03 -11.10 -22.73
CA LEU A 366 -10.59 -12.45 -22.40
C LEU A 366 -11.11 -13.48 -23.40
N GLY A 367 -10.33 -14.54 -23.63
CA GLY A 367 -10.77 -15.65 -24.47
C GLY A 367 -12.02 -16.35 -23.92
N GLU A 368 -12.90 -16.81 -24.80
CA GLU A 368 -14.20 -17.41 -24.40
C GLU A 368 -14.05 -18.56 -23.41
N THR A 369 -13.03 -19.41 -23.55
CA THR A 369 -12.77 -20.48 -22.56
C THR A 369 -12.58 -19.95 -21.16
N THR A 370 -11.83 -18.85 -20.97
CA THR A 370 -11.63 -18.20 -19.68
C THR A 370 -12.92 -17.59 -19.17
N LYS A 371 -13.70 -16.93 -20.05
CA LYS A 371 -15.02 -16.39 -19.71
C LYS A 371 -15.99 -17.48 -19.25
N ASP A 372 -16.02 -18.63 -19.96
CA ASP A 372 -16.88 -19.76 -19.59
C ASP A 372 -16.50 -20.36 -18.23
N ILE A 373 -15.20 -20.49 -17.94
CA ILE A 373 -14.73 -20.95 -16.64
C ILE A 373 -15.17 -19.98 -15.54
N VAL A 374 -14.96 -18.68 -15.73
CA VAL A 374 -15.38 -17.65 -14.76
C VAL A 374 -16.90 -17.63 -14.59
N ARG A 375 -17.69 -17.73 -15.68
CA ARG A 375 -19.16 -17.83 -15.60
C ARG A 375 -19.63 -19.02 -14.78
N ASN A 376 -19.01 -20.19 -14.99
CA ASN A 376 -19.33 -21.40 -14.21
C ASN A 376 -18.96 -21.23 -12.74
N LEU A 377 -17.82 -20.63 -12.47
CA LEU A 377 -17.37 -20.29 -11.11
C LEU A 377 -18.38 -19.37 -10.38
N LEU A 378 -18.91 -18.39 -11.12
CA LEU A 378 -19.87 -17.40 -10.60
C LEU A 378 -21.29 -17.97 -10.46
N ALA A 379 -21.63 -19.04 -11.19
CA ALA A 379 -22.95 -19.67 -11.12
C ALA A 379 -23.21 -20.39 -9.77
N ASP A 380 -22.16 -20.70 -9.04
CA ASP A 380 -22.24 -21.35 -7.71
C ASP A 380 -22.36 -20.33 -6.56
N VAL A 381 -22.39 -19.03 -6.86
CA VAL A 381 -22.46 -17.95 -5.86
C VAL A 381 -23.90 -17.46 -5.70
N ASP A 382 -24.40 -17.37 -4.47
CA ASP A 382 -25.79 -17.05 -4.12
C ASP A 382 -26.18 -15.60 -4.50
N GLU A 383 -27.42 -15.37 -4.93
CA GLU A 383 -27.85 -14.13 -5.62
C GLU A 383 -27.94 -12.86 -4.72
N GLU A 384 -27.92 -12.96 -3.37
CA GLU A 384 -28.37 -11.85 -2.52
C GLU A 384 -27.29 -10.90 -1.95
N SER A 385 -25.98 -11.18 -2.06
CA SER A 385 -24.92 -10.27 -1.53
C SER A 385 -23.53 -10.59 -2.06
N THR A 386 -23.41 -10.88 -3.33
CA THR A 386 -22.28 -11.60 -3.90
C THR A 386 -21.07 -10.74 -4.25
N ASP A 387 -21.23 -9.42 -4.33
CA ASP A 387 -20.23 -8.49 -4.87
C ASP A 387 -19.16 -8.03 -3.86
N ILE A 388 -19.40 -8.21 -2.55
CA ILE A 388 -18.54 -7.63 -1.49
C ILE A 388 -18.19 -8.63 -0.41
N ALA A 389 -17.14 -8.31 0.38
CA ALA A 389 -16.75 -9.14 1.51
C ALA A 389 -17.79 -9.06 2.64
N ASN A 390 -18.16 -10.23 3.16
CA ASN A 390 -19.12 -10.36 4.25
C ASN A 390 -18.42 -10.94 5.48
N TYR A 391 -18.31 -10.15 6.55
CA TYR A 391 -17.63 -10.53 7.78
C TYR A 391 -18.63 -10.78 8.91
N THR A 392 -18.43 -11.84 9.71
CA THR A 392 -19.12 -11.98 10.99
C THR A 392 -18.84 -10.72 11.82
N ASN A 393 -19.89 -10.04 12.28
CA ASN A 393 -19.74 -8.76 12.97
C ASN A 393 -19.26 -8.94 14.42
N PRO A 394 -17.99 -8.60 14.75
CA PRO A 394 -17.51 -8.71 16.13
C PRO A 394 -18.14 -7.65 17.06
N PHE A 395 -18.74 -6.61 16.49
CA PHE A 395 -19.39 -5.51 17.23
C PHE A 395 -20.90 -5.75 17.44
N TYR A 396 -21.41 -6.94 17.09
CA TYR A 396 -22.82 -7.27 17.27
C TYR A 396 -23.25 -7.12 18.74
N LYS A 397 -24.28 -6.30 18.96
CA LYS A 397 -24.78 -5.90 20.28
C LYS A 397 -23.74 -5.22 21.20
N ALA A 398 -22.60 -4.78 20.66
CA ALA A 398 -21.62 -4.03 21.43
C ALA A 398 -22.10 -2.58 21.68
N THR A 399 -21.84 -2.07 22.87
CA THR A 399 -22.30 -0.72 23.28
C THR A 399 -21.53 0.42 22.58
N THR A 400 -20.40 0.12 21.95
CA THR A 400 -19.57 1.12 21.28
C THR A 400 -19.96 1.36 19.83
N ALA A 401 -20.83 0.52 19.24
CA ALA A 401 -21.13 0.49 17.80
C ALA A 401 -22.64 0.62 17.55
N ASP A 402 -23.25 1.74 17.95
CA ASP A 402 -24.71 1.93 17.96
C ASP A 402 -25.41 1.49 16.67
N PHE A 403 -24.90 1.90 15.49
CA PHE A 403 -25.54 1.56 14.22
C PHE A 403 -25.26 0.10 13.83
N TYR A 404 -24.00 -0.32 13.83
CA TYR A 404 -23.62 -1.65 13.37
C TYR A 404 -23.91 -2.76 14.39
N ALA A 405 -24.13 -2.42 15.66
CA ALA A 405 -24.45 -3.39 16.72
C ALA A 405 -25.71 -4.22 16.46
N GLN A 406 -26.62 -3.76 15.60
CA GLN A 406 -27.86 -4.48 15.27
C GLN A 406 -27.71 -5.53 14.17
N TYR A 407 -26.59 -5.51 13.42
CA TYR A 407 -26.37 -6.41 12.28
C TYR A 407 -25.41 -7.54 12.62
N PRO A 408 -25.76 -8.81 12.33
CA PRO A 408 -24.88 -9.95 12.61
C PRO A 408 -23.67 -10.04 11.66
N TYR A 409 -23.70 -9.31 10.56
CA TYR A 409 -22.64 -9.27 9.54
C TYR A 409 -22.28 -7.83 9.18
N LEU A 410 -21.04 -7.64 8.77
CA LEU A 410 -20.50 -6.41 8.19
C LEU A 410 -20.23 -6.62 6.72
N ALA A 411 -20.73 -5.72 5.89
CA ALA A 411 -20.35 -5.59 4.50
C ALA A 411 -19.13 -4.65 4.40
N VAL A 412 -18.02 -5.16 3.88
CA VAL A 412 -16.75 -4.44 3.79
C VAL A 412 -16.27 -4.45 2.35
N VAL A 413 -15.87 -3.28 1.84
CA VAL A 413 -15.54 -3.04 0.43
C VAL A 413 -14.17 -2.39 0.26
N ASP A 414 -13.79 -2.13 -0.99
CA ASP A 414 -12.55 -1.41 -1.36
C ASP A 414 -12.40 -0.12 -0.55
N GLY A 415 -11.21 0.07 0.02
CA GLY A 415 -10.93 1.23 0.88
C GLY A 415 -10.75 2.56 0.15
N GLY A 416 -10.94 2.59 -1.16
CA GLY A 416 -10.91 3.81 -1.98
C GLY A 416 -12.28 4.27 -2.48
N GLU A 417 -13.36 3.55 -2.14
CA GLU A 417 -14.71 3.89 -2.63
C GLU A 417 -15.26 5.17 -2.02
N ASP A 418 -14.78 5.59 -0.86
CA ASP A 418 -15.11 6.85 -0.19
C ASP A 418 -14.29 8.06 -0.70
N LEU A 419 -13.52 7.90 -1.77
CA LEU A 419 -12.59 8.84 -2.38
C LEU A 419 -11.30 9.08 -1.58
N GLN A 420 -11.12 8.53 -0.39
CA GLN A 420 -9.90 8.60 0.39
C GLN A 420 -8.89 7.53 -0.04
N ASN A 421 -8.56 7.51 -1.33
CA ASN A 421 -7.72 6.48 -1.94
C ASN A 421 -6.26 6.42 -1.40
N LEU A 422 -5.87 7.32 -0.51
CA LEU A 422 -4.65 7.26 0.30
C LEU A 422 -5.01 6.79 1.72
N PRO A 423 -4.38 5.73 2.25
CA PRO A 423 -4.69 5.16 3.57
C PRO A 423 -4.14 6.02 4.73
N LEU A 424 -4.62 7.25 4.86
CA LEU A 424 -4.14 8.20 5.86
C LEU A 424 -4.84 8.03 7.21
N HIS A 425 -6.12 7.64 7.19
CA HIS A 425 -6.98 7.59 8.37
C HIS A 425 -6.36 6.91 9.60
N PRO A 426 -5.74 5.72 9.52
CA PRO A 426 -5.16 5.08 10.70
C PRO A 426 -3.92 5.82 11.25
N MET A 427 -3.20 6.55 10.41
CA MET A 427 -1.95 7.21 10.79
C MET A 427 -2.14 8.66 11.27
N ILE A 428 -3.29 9.28 10.96
CA ILE A 428 -3.63 10.61 11.49
C ILE A 428 -4.30 10.52 12.86
N GLN A 429 -4.57 9.31 13.38
CA GLN A 429 -5.14 9.13 14.71
C GLN A 429 -4.15 9.56 15.79
N PRO A 430 -4.58 10.38 16.76
CA PRO A 430 -3.71 10.96 17.78
C PRO A 430 -2.99 9.93 18.64
N GLU A 431 -3.59 8.76 18.83
CA GLU A 431 -3.05 7.66 19.63
C GLU A 431 -1.73 7.13 19.06
N ARG A 432 -1.53 7.19 17.72
CA ARG A 432 -0.33 6.73 17.03
C ARG A 432 0.79 7.77 16.97
N LYS A 433 0.47 9.03 17.19
CA LYS A 433 1.44 10.14 17.26
C LYS A 433 2.42 10.14 16.07
N VAL A 434 1.90 9.93 14.87
CA VAL A 434 2.71 10.00 13.65
C VAL A 434 3.09 11.45 13.37
N ASP A 435 4.36 11.70 13.11
CA ASP A 435 4.93 13.05 12.90
C ASP A 435 4.94 13.45 11.43
N VAL A 436 5.19 12.48 10.55
CA VAL A 436 5.25 12.70 9.09
C VAL A 436 4.71 11.47 8.38
N ILE A 437 3.92 11.69 7.32
CA ILE A 437 3.42 10.64 6.45
C ILE A 437 3.91 10.90 5.02
N PHE A 438 4.63 9.92 4.46
CA PHE A 438 4.98 9.89 3.05
C PHE A 438 3.83 9.26 2.28
N ALA A 439 3.05 10.09 1.60
CA ALA A 439 1.82 9.70 0.90
C ALA A 439 2.11 9.48 -0.59
N VAL A 440 2.32 8.23 -0.97
CA VAL A 440 2.59 7.81 -2.36
C VAL A 440 1.25 7.59 -3.06
N ASP A 441 0.89 8.53 -3.92
CA ASP A 441 -0.41 8.55 -4.59
C ASP A 441 -0.33 8.10 -6.05
N SER A 442 -1.11 7.09 -6.39
CA SER A 442 -1.27 6.56 -7.73
C SER A 442 -2.74 6.46 -8.13
N SER A 443 -3.58 7.36 -7.60
CA SER A 443 -5.02 7.44 -7.92
C SER A 443 -5.27 7.66 -9.41
N ALA A 444 -6.43 7.25 -9.88
CA ALA A 444 -6.87 7.38 -11.28
C ALA A 444 -7.89 8.52 -11.43
N ASP A 445 -7.56 9.71 -10.99
CA ASP A 445 -8.51 10.81 -10.93
C ASP A 445 -8.65 11.50 -12.29
N THR A 446 -7.61 12.15 -12.77
CA THR A 446 -7.62 12.86 -14.07
C THR A 446 -6.69 12.15 -15.06
N ASN A 447 -7.24 11.52 -16.12
CA ASN A 447 -6.49 10.74 -17.12
C ASN A 447 -5.59 9.65 -16.48
N ASN A 448 -6.06 8.97 -15.46
CA ASN A 448 -5.32 8.01 -14.62
C ASN A 448 -4.10 8.59 -13.88
N TRP A 449 -4.02 9.90 -13.73
CA TRP A 449 -3.07 10.59 -12.85
C TRP A 449 -3.79 11.08 -11.58
N PRO A 450 -3.10 11.14 -10.44
CA PRO A 450 -3.66 11.77 -9.24
C PRO A 450 -3.84 13.27 -9.43
N ASP A 451 -4.90 13.83 -8.88
CA ASP A 451 -5.20 15.28 -8.92
C ASP A 451 -5.48 15.89 -7.54
N GLY A 452 -5.13 15.15 -6.48
CA GLY A 452 -5.32 15.57 -5.10
C GLY A 452 -6.66 15.15 -4.49
N THR A 453 -7.56 14.50 -5.24
CA THR A 453 -8.88 14.06 -4.76
C THR A 453 -8.80 13.35 -3.42
N SER A 454 -7.86 12.43 -3.24
CA SER A 454 -7.73 11.66 -1.99
C SER A 454 -7.40 12.53 -0.77
N LEU A 455 -6.52 13.53 -0.93
CA LEU A 455 -6.20 14.47 0.15
C LEU A 455 -7.38 15.40 0.45
N VAL A 456 -8.09 15.86 -0.59
CA VAL A 456 -9.29 16.70 -0.44
C VAL A 456 -10.36 15.95 0.32
N ALA A 457 -10.64 14.69 -0.04
CA ALA A 457 -11.63 13.86 0.66
C ALA A 457 -11.27 13.65 2.15
N THR A 458 -9.99 13.38 2.45
CA THR A 458 -9.53 13.24 3.84
C THR A 458 -9.65 14.56 4.60
N TYR A 459 -9.35 15.70 3.97
CA TYR A 459 -9.51 17.02 4.58
C TYR A 459 -10.98 17.33 4.87
N GLU A 460 -11.87 17.15 3.89
CA GLU A 460 -13.33 17.35 4.05
C GLU A 460 -13.88 16.47 5.16
N ARG A 461 -13.49 15.18 5.21
CA ARG A 461 -13.85 14.28 6.30
C ARG A 461 -13.38 14.81 7.66
N SER A 462 -12.20 15.39 7.77
CA SER A 462 -11.68 15.95 9.02
C SER A 462 -12.48 17.16 9.53
N LEU A 463 -13.24 17.81 8.67
CA LEU A 463 -14.13 18.92 9.00
C LEU A 463 -15.53 18.46 9.43
N GLU A 464 -15.89 17.19 9.15
CA GLU A 464 -17.21 16.65 9.46
C GLU A 464 -17.28 16.24 10.94
N GLY A 465 -17.82 17.12 11.77
CA GLY A 465 -17.80 17.00 13.24
C GLY A 465 -18.46 15.75 13.83
N ARG A 466 -19.22 14.98 13.00
CA ARG A 466 -19.87 13.74 13.45
C ARG A 466 -18.96 12.52 13.34
N ILE A 467 -17.97 12.56 12.44
CA ILE A 467 -17.13 11.41 12.12
C ILE A 467 -15.63 11.64 12.31
N ASN A 468 -15.18 12.89 12.40
CA ASN A 468 -13.75 13.20 12.56
C ASN A 468 -13.15 12.78 13.90
N ASN A 469 -13.99 12.51 14.89
CA ASN A 469 -13.57 12.11 16.25
C ASN A 469 -12.49 13.03 16.87
N GLY A 470 -12.48 14.31 16.50
CA GLY A 470 -11.47 15.26 16.91
C GLY A 470 -10.13 15.13 16.18
N THR A 471 -10.02 14.26 15.18
CA THR A 471 -8.82 14.08 14.37
C THR A 471 -8.60 15.29 13.49
N GLY A 472 -7.45 15.95 13.64
CA GLY A 472 -7.07 17.08 12.81
C GLY A 472 -6.36 16.63 11.52
N PHE A 473 -6.54 17.38 10.44
CA PHE A 473 -5.81 17.19 9.19
C PHE A 473 -5.30 18.53 8.66
N ALA A 474 -4.22 18.48 7.88
CA ALA A 474 -3.69 19.66 7.20
C ALA A 474 -4.70 20.21 6.20
N ALA A 475 -4.84 21.52 6.15
CA ALA A 475 -5.63 22.16 5.09
C ALA A 475 -4.98 21.85 3.73
N VAL A 476 -5.84 21.50 2.75
CA VAL A 476 -5.45 21.28 1.35
C VAL A 476 -6.37 22.10 0.43
N PRO A 477 -5.89 22.54 -0.75
CA PRO A 477 -6.74 23.25 -1.70
C PRO A 477 -7.68 22.31 -2.45
N ASP A 478 -8.60 22.87 -3.23
CA ASP A 478 -9.45 22.13 -4.15
C ASP A 478 -8.67 21.50 -5.31
N ARG A 479 -9.27 20.53 -6.00
CA ARG A 479 -8.67 19.77 -7.11
C ARG A 479 -8.21 20.65 -8.28
N ASN A 480 -8.97 21.69 -8.62
CA ASN A 480 -8.58 22.60 -9.68
C ASN A 480 -7.27 23.32 -9.32
N THR A 481 -7.13 23.70 -8.07
CA THR A 481 -5.89 24.31 -7.54
C THR A 481 -4.72 23.32 -7.62
N PHE A 482 -4.92 22.02 -7.31
CA PHE A 482 -3.87 21.01 -7.47
C PHE A 482 -3.35 20.99 -8.91
N LEU A 483 -4.24 20.94 -9.90
CA LEU A 483 -3.89 20.93 -11.33
C LEU A 483 -3.27 22.25 -11.78
N ASN A 484 -3.90 23.39 -11.45
CA ASN A 484 -3.47 24.72 -11.92
C ASN A 484 -2.12 25.15 -11.35
N LEU A 485 -1.80 24.73 -10.11
CA LEU A 485 -0.52 25.05 -9.46
C LEU A 485 0.50 23.92 -9.59
N GLY A 486 0.17 22.81 -10.24
CA GLY A 486 1.03 21.65 -10.42
C GLY A 486 1.44 20.99 -9.10
N LEU A 487 0.56 20.99 -8.10
CA LEU A 487 0.80 20.33 -6.82
C LEU A 487 0.76 18.81 -6.95
N ASN A 488 0.18 18.31 -8.03
CA ASN A 488 0.04 16.90 -8.38
C ASN A 488 1.12 16.37 -9.35
N ASN A 489 2.10 17.19 -9.73
CA ASN A 489 3.18 16.76 -10.63
C ASN A 489 4.59 16.87 -10.01
N ARG A 490 4.65 17.17 -8.73
CA ARG A 490 5.87 17.24 -7.91
C ARG A 490 5.54 16.89 -6.46
N PRO A 491 6.52 16.53 -5.64
CA PRO A 491 6.28 16.43 -4.21
C PRO A 491 5.78 17.75 -3.64
N THR A 492 4.74 17.69 -2.78
CA THR A 492 4.17 18.87 -2.12
C THR A 492 3.92 18.54 -0.65
N PHE A 493 4.27 19.47 0.25
CA PHE A 493 4.08 19.31 1.68
C PHE A 493 2.83 20.05 2.15
N PHE A 494 2.02 19.36 2.97
CA PHE A 494 0.84 19.95 3.61
C PHE A 494 0.96 19.85 5.13
N GLY A 495 0.55 20.89 5.85
CA GLY A 495 0.65 20.94 7.29
C GLY A 495 2.02 21.38 7.81
N CYS A 496 2.75 22.18 7.06
CA CYS A 496 4.06 22.71 7.46
C CYS A 496 3.99 23.64 8.68
N ASP A 497 2.90 24.39 8.81
CA ASP A 497 2.64 25.23 9.97
C ASP A 497 1.72 24.50 10.95
N ALA A 498 2.30 23.99 12.01
CA ALA A 498 1.57 23.26 13.05
C ALA A 498 0.57 24.13 13.81
N SER A 499 0.65 25.46 13.73
CA SER A 499 -0.30 26.37 14.35
C SER A 499 -1.62 26.52 13.60
N ASN A 500 -1.68 26.08 12.34
CA ASN A 500 -2.83 26.24 11.43
C ASN A 500 -3.76 25.02 11.39
N PHE A 501 -3.62 24.07 12.29
CA PHE A 501 -4.53 22.93 12.35
C PHE A 501 -5.87 23.33 12.98
N THR A 502 -6.95 23.03 12.26
CA THR A 502 -8.31 23.13 12.78
C THR A 502 -8.61 21.89 13.61
N GLY A 503 -8.80 22.05 14.90
CA GLY A 503 -9.19 20.98 15.80
C GLY A 503 -8.58 21.14 17.19
N THR A 504 -9.17 20.49 18.18
CA THR A 504 -8.71 20.52 19.57
C THR A 504 -7.46 19.65 19.80
N GLN A 505 -6.95 18.98 18.76
CA GLN A 505 -5.85 18.03 18.84
C GLN A 505 -4.53 18.71 18.54
N SER A 506 -3.61 18.60 19.47
CA SER A 506 -2.30 19.25 19.44
C SER A 506 -1.28 18.58 18.52
N HIS A 507 -1.66 17.52 17.79
CA HIS A 507 -0.71 16.74 16.97
C HIS A 507 -1.36 16.28 15.66
N SER A 508 -0.89 16.83 14.56
CA SER A 508 -1.22 16.38 13.21
C SER A 508 0.08 16.18 12.42
N PRO A 509 0.21 15.09 11.67
CA PRO A 509 1.42 14.81 10.90
C PRO A 509 1.62 15.83 9.79
N LEU A 510 2.89 16.05 9.42
CA LEU A 510 3.25 16.65 8.15
C LEU A 510 2.97 15.63 7.04
N ILE A 511 2.28 16.02 5.97
CA ILE A 511 2.03 15.17 4.81
C ILE A 511 3.03 15.52 3.72
N VAL A 512 3.88 14.55 3.36
CA VAL A 512 4.76 14.60 2.19
C VAL A 512 4.04 13.88 1.06
N TYR A 513 3.31 14.63 0.25
CA TYR A 513 2.54 14.11 -0.88
C TYR A 513 3.46 13.83 -2.07
N ILE A 514 3.46 12.60 -2.56
CA ILE A 514 4.32 12.10 -3.65
C ILE A 514 3.41 11.52 -4.74
N PRO A 515 2.90 12.37 -5.65
CA PRO A 515 1.99 11.94 -6.70
C PRO A 515 2.73 11.22 -7.84
N ASN A 516 2.10 10.18 -8.38
CA ASN A 516 2.55 9.52 -9.61
C ASN A 516 2.62 10.53 -10.75
N SER A 517 3.75 10.59 -11.41
CA SER A 517 4.04 11.53 -12.51
C SER A 517 4.98 10.87 -13.53
N PRO A 518 4.98 11.29 -14.80
CA PRO A 518 5.76 10.64 -15.84
C PRO A 518 7.24 11.09 -15.80
N TYR A 519 8.06 10.42 -15.02
CA TYR A 519 9.51 10.72 -14.98
C TYR A 519 10.25 10.12 -16.16
N VAL A 520 10.13 8.81 -16.38
CA VAL A 520 10.87 8.06 -17.39
C VAL A 520 9.99 7.23 -18.32
N VAL A 521 8.73 7.06 -17.94
CA VAL A 521 7.68 6.38 -18.71
C VAL A 521 6.31 6.94 -18.29
N SER A 522 5.32 6.91 -19.20
CA SER A 522 3.93 7.18 -18.86
C SER A 522 3.39 6.03 -18.02
N SER A 523 3.26 6.27 -16.71
CA SER A 523 2.85 5.27 -15.72
C SER A 523 1.36 5.33 -15.36
N ASN A 524 0.56 6.12 -16.09
CA ASN A 524 -0.88 6.29 -15.93
C ASN A 524 -1.69 5.17 -16.59
N VAL A 525 -1.23 3.94 -16.44
CA VAL A 525 -1.92 2.75 -16.97
C VAL A 525 -3.28 2.55 -16.28
N SER A 526 -4.20 1.88 -16.95
CA SER A 526 -5.55 1.64 -16.41
C SER A 526 -5.51 0.86 -15.09
N THR A 527 -6.42 1.18 -14.18
CA THR A 527 -6.62 0.43 -12.93
C THR A 527 -7.01 -1.04 -13.22
N PHE A 528 -7.70 -1.29 -14.33
CA PHE A 528 -8.22 -2.61 -14.71
C PHE A 528 -7.30 -3.39 -15.66
N ASP A 529 -6.10 -2.90 -15.95
CA ASP A 529 -5.10 -3.69 -16.68
C ASP A 529 -4.58 -4.81 -15.78
N MET A 530 -4.83 -6.07 -16.19
CA MET A 530 -4.60 -7.27 -15.37
C MET A 530 -3.30 -8.01 -15.69
N SER A 531 -2.50 -7.51 -16.62
CA SER A 531 -1.22 -8.15 -16.98
C SER A 531 -0.19 -7.16 -17.51
N TYR A 532 1.07 -7.39 -17.17
CA TYR A 532 2.21 -6.58 -17.60
C TYR A 532 3.38 -7.50 -17.89
N ASN A 533 4.02 -7.39 -19.04
CA ASN A 533 5.28 -8.08 -19.24
C ASN A 533 6.37 -7.52 -18.33
N ASN A 534 7.45 -8.28 -18.14
CA ASN A 534 8.51 -7.89 -17.19
C ASN A 534 9.11 -6.51 -17.52
N THR A 535 9.24 -6.16 -18.80
CA THR A 535 9.80 -4.86 -19.23
C THR A 535 8.87 -3.71 -18.83
N GLN A 536 7.55 -3.86 -19.02
CA GLN A 536 6.57 -2.85 -18.62
C GLN A 536 6.51 -2.72 -17.10
N ARG A 537 6.44 -3.85 -16.37
CA ARG A 537 6.49 -3.89 -14.91
C ARG A 537 7.69 -3.12 -14.38
N ASP A 538 8.88 -3.48 -14.85
CA ASP A 538 10.15 -2.92 -14.38
C ASP A 538 10.28 -1.43 -14.73
N ALA A 539 9.75 -1.01 -15.89
CA ALA A 539 9.72 0.40 -16.29
C ALA A 539 8.82 1.25 -15.38
N ILE A 540 7.63 0.76 -15.02
CA ILE A 540 6.71 1.47 -14.12
C ILE A 540 7.29 1.52 -12.71
N ILE A 541 7.89 0.44 -12.21
CA ILE A 541 8.58 0.43 -10.91
C ILE A 541 9.75 1.42 -10.91
N LEU A 542 10.53 1.47 -11.98
CA LEU A 542 11.61 2.45 -12.12
C LEU A 542 11.07 3.88 -12.20
N ASN A 543 9.90 4.09 -12.81
CA ASN A 543 9.24 5.40 -12.78
C ASN A 543 8.89 5.80 -11.34
N GLY A 544 8.26 4.92 -10.56
CA GLY A 544 7.95 5.17 -9.16
C GLY A 544 9.18 5.46 -8.29
N TYR A 545 10.31 4.79 -8.56
CA TYR A 545 11.59 5.10 -7.93
C TYR A 545 12.04 6.54 -8.25
N ASN A 546 11.95 6.95 -9.53
CA ASN A 546 12.32 8.30 -9.95
C ASN A 546 11.34 9.36 -9.42
N VAL A 547 10.04 9.05 -9.30
CA VAL A 547 9.05 9.92 -8.65
C VAL A 547 9.49 10.18 -7.21
N ALA A 548 9.79 9.14 -6.43
CA ALA A 548 10.15 9.25 -5.03
C ALA A 548 11.50 9.96 -4.79
N THR A 549 12.44 9.83 -5.73
CA THR A 549 13.79 10.40 -5.62
C THR A 549 13.98 11.71 -6.40
N MET A 550 12.94 12.28 -7.00
CA MET A 550 13.05 13.43 -7.90
C MET A 550 14.08 13.18 -9.03
N GLY A 551 14.00 11.96 -9.64
CA GLY A 551 14.92 11.54 -10.68
C GLY A 551 16.36 11.36 -10.18
N ASN A 552 16.57 10.69 -9.06
CA ASN A 552 17.85 10.59 -8.36
C ASN A 552 18.48 11.96 -8.03
N GLY A 553 17.65 12.92 -7.63
CA GLY A 553 18.10 14.28 -7.32
C GLY A 553 18.42 15.13 -8.55
N SER A 554 18.20 14.64 -9.78
CA SER A 554 18.49 15.41 -11.02
C SER A 554 17.55 16.59 -11.21
N ARG A 555 16.33 16.54 -10.68
CA ARG A 555 15.37 17.65 -10.71
C ARG A 555 15.52 18.62 -9.54
N ASP A 556 15.95 18.11 -8.39
CA ASP A 556 16.32 18.91 -7.22
C ASP A 556 17.36 18.14 -6.39
N SER A 557 18.59 18.61 -6.40
CA SER A 557 19.69 18.01 -5.62
C SER A 557 19.51 18.11 -4.11
N GLU A 558 18.66 19.03 -3.65
CA GLU A 558 18.36 19.23 -2.22
C GLU A 558 17.17 18.38 -1.73
N TRP A 559 16.58 17.56 -2.62
CA TRP A 559 15.39 16.78 -2.26
C TRP A 559 15.61 15.88 -1.05
N SER A 560 16.72 15.17 -0.97
CA SER A 560 17.01 14.31 0.19
C SER A 560 17.15 15.11 1.49
N THR A 561 17.80 16.29 1.45
CA THR A 561 17.83 17.24 2.57
C THR A 561 16.41 17.64 2.99
N CYS A 562 15.54 17.93 2.04
CA CYS A 562 14.16 18.33 2.32
C CYS A 562 13.32 17.18 2.90
N VAL A 563 13.56 15.93 2.47
CA VAL A 563 12.99 14.74 3.12
C VAL A 563 13.50 14.60 4.56
N GLY A 564 14.79 14.80 4.80
CA GLY A 564 15.36 14.83 6.15
C GLY A 564 14.73 15.91 7.04
N CYS A 565 14.51 17.12 6.50
CA CYS A 565 13.80 18.19 7.18
C CYS A 565 12.36 17.83 7.54
N ALA A 566 11.64 17.18 6.60
CA ALA A 566 10.28 16.69 6.85
C ALA A 566 10.24 15.65 7.98
N VAL A 567 11.20 14.72 7.99
CA VAL A 567 11.33 13.68 9.04
C VAL A 567 11.52 14.32 10.41
N LEU A 568 12.37 15.35 10.53
CA LEU A 568 12.67 15.96 11.84
C LEU A 568 11.65 17.04 12.27
N SER A 569 10.77 17.53 11.40
CA SER A 569 9.96 18.73 11.63
C SER A 569 9.27 18.75 13.00
N ARG A 570 8.43 17.77 13.28
CA ARG A 570 7.65 17.68 14.54
C ARG A 570 8.53 17.37 15.75
N SER A 571 9.63 16.63 15.55
CA SER A 571 10.61 16.37 16.61
C SER A 571 11.34 17.64 17.04
N LEU A 572 11.77 18.48 16.09
CA LEU A 572 12.40 19.78 16.36
C LEU A 572 11.44 20.71 17.12
N GLU A 573 10.18 20.79 16.69
CA GLU A 573 9.13 21.57 17.38
C GLU A 573 8.94 21.08 18.83
N ARG A 574 8.77 19.77 19.02
CA ARG A 574 8.52 19.13 20.31
C ARG A 574 9.69 19.30 21.30
N THR A 575 10.90 19.42 20.80
CA THR A 575 12.11 19.60 21.60
C THR A 575 12.55 21.06 21.73
N ASN A 576 11.77 22.03 21.22
CA ASN A 576 12.13 23.46 21.11
C ASN A 576 13.53 23.66 20.49
N THR A 577 13.89 22.83 19.51
CA THR A 577 15.13 22.96 18.77
C THR A 577 14.91 23.90 17.58
N THR A 578 15.82 24.86 17.41
CA THR A 578 15.73 25.81 16.29
C THR A 578 15.73 25.08 14.96
N ILE A 579 14.76 25.40 14.08
CA ILE A 579 14.66 24.83 12.74
C ILE A 579 15.89 25.30 11.93
N PRO A 580 16.66 24.38 11.33
CA PRO A 580 17.82 24.73 10.49
C PRO A 580 17.43 25.62 9.30
N ALA A 581 18.32 26.52 8.87
CA ALA A 581 18.06 27.41 7.75
C ALA A 581 17.78 26.63 6.45
N ALA A 582 18.47 25.52 6.22
CA ALA A 582 18.22 24.60 5.10
C ALA A 582 16.78 24.06 5.12
N CYS A 583 16.25 23.70 6.31
CA CYS A 583 14.87 23.24 6.43
C CYS A 583 13.83 24.34 6.15
N ASN A 584 14.09 25.57 6.58
CA ASN A 584 13.23 26.71 6.21
C ASN A 584 13.16 26.91 4.69
N GLN A 585 14.29 26.74 3.98
CA GLN A 585 14.33 26.81 2.51
C GLN A 585 13.55 25.65 1.87
N CYS A 586 13.65 24.43 2.42
CA CYS A 586 12.88 23.27 1.99
C CYS A 586 11.37 23.52 2.17
N PHE A 587 10.94 24.01 3.31
CA PHE A 587 9.53 24.33 3.56
C PHE A 587 9.00 25.43 2.65
N GLN A 588 9.78 26.48 2.38
CA GLN A 588 9.42 27.50 1.37
C GLN A 588 9.26 26.92 -0.04
N ARG A 589 10.03 25.90 -0.41
CA ARG A 589 10.00 25.27 -1.74
C ARG A 589 8.87 24.28 -1.90
N TYR A 590 8.62 23.45 -0.89
CA TYR A 590 7.73 22.29 -1.00
C TYR A 590 6.37 22.49 -0.33
N CYS A 591 6.25 23.33 0.68
CA CYS A 591 4.96 23.57 1.33
C CYS A 591 3.98 24.28 0.41
N TRP A 592 2.74 23.83 0.41
CA TRP A 592 1.65 24.63 -0.13
C TRP A 592 1.49 25.90 0.72
N ASN A 593 1.50 27.03 0.08
CA ASN A 593 1.54 28.36 0.71
C ASN A 593 0.16 29.01 0.91
N GLY A 594 -0.93 28.27 0.71
CA GLY A 594 -2.30 28.77 0.83
C GLY A 594 -2.85 29.44 -0.45
N THR A 595 -2.08 29.49 -1.54
CA THR A 595 -2.58 30.03 -2.82
C THR A 595 -3.67 29.15 -3.39
N ILE A 596 -4.79 29.75 -3.82
CA ILE A 596 -5.94 29.09 -4.44
C ILE A 596 -6.06 29.53 -5.90
N ASP A 597 -6.28 28.58 -6.79
CA ASP A 597 -6.66 28.82 -8.18
C ASP A 597 -7.73 27.80 -8.61
N SER A 598 -8.98 28.10 -8.28
CA SER A 598 -10.15 27.23 -8.54
C SER A 598 -10.72 27.35 -9.97
N ARG A 599 -10.03 28.05 -10.88
CA ARG A 599 -10.45 28.11 -12.29
C ARG A 599 -10.44 26.71 -12.89
N THR A 600 -11.32 26.48 -13.87
CA THR A 600 -11.30 25.22 -14.62
C THR A 600 -9.91 25.02 -15.24
N PRO A 601 -9.21 23.92 -14.91
CA PRO A 601 -7.88 23.66 -15.44
C PRO A 601 -7.93 23.33 -16.94
N ALA A 602 -6.80 23.53 -17.62
CA ALA A 602 -6.60 22.97 -18.95
C ALA A 602 -6.54 21.42 -18.88
N THR A 603 -6.65 20.77 -20.04
CA THR A 603 -6.45 19.30 -20.12
C THR A 603 -5.10 18.95 -19.52
N TYR A 604 -5.12 18.02 -18.56
CA TYR A 604 -3.91 17.58 -17.88
C TYR A 604 -3.28 16.38 -18.62
N GLU A 605 -2.19 16.65 -19.32
CA GLU A 605 -1.39 15.67 -20.06
C GLU A 605 0.09 15.98 -19.83
N PRO A 606 0.67 15.53 -18.71
CA PRO A 606 2.05 15.87 -18.38
C PRO A 606 3.04 15.14 -19.32
N GLU A 607 4.03 15.88 -19.79
CA GLU A 607 5.15 15.35 -20.56
C GLU A 607 6.17 14.62 -19.67
N LEU A 608 6.99 13.75 -20.27
CA LEU A 608 8.07 13.08 -19.55
C LEU A 608 9.07 14.10 -18.98
N PHE A 609 9.39 13.95 -17.71
CA PHE A 609 10.30 14.86 -17.01
C PHE A 609 11.77 14.59 -17.29
N LEU A 610 12.11 13.35 -17.61
CA LEU A 610 13.46 12.89 -17.95
C LEU A 610 13.45 12.23 -19.32
N ALA A 611 14.64 11.97 -19.88
CA ALA A 611 14.74 11.26 -21.13
C ALA A 611 14.08 9.86 -21.00
N PRO A 612 13.27 9.44 -21.99
CA PRO A 612 12.59 8.16 -21.94
C PRO A 612 13.60 7.01 -21.94
N ILE A 613 13.28 5.96 -21.18
CA ILE A 613 14.07 4.72 -21.20
C ILE A 613 13.86 4.04 -22.55
N ARG A 614 14.95 3.72 -23.25
CA ARG A 614 14.87 2.83 -24.42
C ARG A 614 14.66 1.40 -23.91
N LEU A 615 13.42 0.92 -24.01
CA LEU A 615 13.09 -0.47 -23.71
C LEU A 615 13.66 -1.34 -24.85
N THR A 616 14.82 -1.97 -24.62
CA THR A 616 15.42 -2.92 -25.55
C THR A 616 14.78 -4.29 -25.33
N GLY A 617 13.74 -4.60 -26.07
CA GLY A 617 13.06 -5.89 -26.10
C GLY A 617 12.07 -5.89 -27.27
N ALA A 618 11.90 -7.01 -27.96
CA ALA A 618 11.11 -7.16 -29.18
C ALA A 618 9.58 -7.05 -28.98
N ALA A 619 9.14 -5.97 -28.34
CA ALA A 619 7.78 -5.46 -28.38
C ALA A 619 7.90 -3.94 -28.26
N GLY A 620 8.07 -3.29 -29.42
CA GLY A 620 7.95 -1.85 -29.46
C GLY A 620 6.62 -1.46 -28.85
N LEU A 621 6.66 -0.62 -27.80
CA LEU A 621 5.48 0.13 -27.41
C LEU A 621 5.07 0.92 -28.66
N ALA A 622 4.05 0.45 -29.36
CA ALA A 622 3.31 1.31 -30.25
C ALA A 622 2.81 2.44 -29.33
N VAL A 623 3.26 3.64 -29.62
CA VAL A 623 2.59 4.84 -29.15
C VAL A 623 1.18 4.71 -29.72
N VAL A 624 0.25 4.18 -28.93
CA VAL A 624 -1.16 4.20 -29.26
C VAL A 624 -1.54 5.66 -29.09
N SER A 625 -1.50 6.40 -30.20
CA SER A 625 -2.25 7.64 -30.27
C SER A 625 -3.67 7.30 -29.86
N PRO A 626 -4.35 8.11 -29.03
CA PRO A 626 -5.71 7.86 -28.64
C PRO A 626 -6.60 7.96 -29.87
N SER A 627 -6.81 6.85 -30.57
CA SER A 627 -7.91 6.75 -31.52
C SER A 627 -9.16 6.49 -30.69
N TRP A 628 -9.97 7.51 -30.68
CA TRP A 628 -11.32 7.63 -30.16
C TRP A 628 -12.11 6.33 -30.34
N CYS A 629 -12.23 5.54 -29.28
CA CYS A 629 -13.32 4.61 -29.15
C CYS A 629 -14.19 5.13 -27.99
N HIS A 630 -15.18 5.93 -28.34
CA HIS A 630 -16.27 6.29 -27.46
C HIS A 630 -17.02 5.03 -27.03
N THR A 631 -16.73 4.57 -25.83
CA THR A 631 -17.71 3.80 -25.08
C THR A 631 -18.13 4.67 -23.90
N THR A 632 -19.09 5.53 -24.18
CA THR A 632 -19.94 6.16 -23.18
C THR A 632 -20.72 5.06 -22.50
N LEU A 633 -20.26 4.62 -21.32
CA LEU A 633 -21.11 3.83 -20.43
C LEU A 633 -20.90 4.28 -19.00
N LEU A 634 -21.97 4.82 -18.45
CA LEU A 634 -22.32 5.00 -17.05
C LEU A 634 -21.49 5.99 -16.21
N LEU A 635 -21.73 7.27 -16.49
CA LEU A 635 -21.91 8.27 -15.44
C LEU A 635 -23.35 8.79 -15.55
N ALA A 636 -24.31 8.03 -15.06
CA ALA A 636 -25.66 8.49 -14.81
C ALA A 636 -26.31 7.54 -13.79
N LEU A 637 -25.95 7.71 -12.53
CA LEU A 637 -26.76 7.40 -11.36
C LEU A 637 -26.09 8.10 -10.16
N LEU A 638 -26.27 9.42 -10.12
CA LEU A 638 -26.49 10.11 -8.87
C LEU A 638 -27.97 10.02 -8.56
#